data_7d3bc86ef02fe6298d3cfe75e1a20f01
#
_entry.id   7d3bc86ef02fe6298d3cfe75e1a20f01
#
_cell.length_a   1.000
_cell.length_b   1.000
_cell.length_c   1.000
_cell.angle_alpha   90.00
_cell.angle_beta   90.00
_cell.angle_gamma   90.00
#
_symmetry.space_group_name_H-M   'P 1'
#
loop_
_entity.id
_entity.type
_entity.pdbx_description
1 polymer ?
#
loop_
_entity_poly.entity_id
_entity_poly.type
_entity_poly.pdbx_seq_one_letter_code
_entity_poly.pdbx_strand_id
1 'polypeptide(L)'
;MKHTALLLLLLCSLTLQAQDAGLKVLDHSDFLIWNTIQDRQIAADGRIVTYRLVPGEGNPTLKIYDATTTATSQIQRVSKSTIDYDGKFIFGLITPHRDSLRALERKKVEKKEWPADTLFITSGVAGSVLRIPNVAEYKYPAKKGDWLAYSIKPQTVPADTTKEKDATKEKKKSKKEIVHLIVRQLSTGLEDTLRNVKEYVWAEKAAMLVAVTASSDSTETAGVAYWSNHEWQYIKKQKAEYAKLSLAMDGNQIAFLGNPDTTKAQVQPWELYYFDFRTDSATSIAAKNKSALPLVSQHAEPRWSEDGKYLFYGRAQMPVIKDTTLLPDEIVDVEIWTTEDKEIYPVQNVKKAQEEKRSYTYVYDTQSKQHTAICSPAWESAVFTPDRNGRFVMVYTDQPYQKESSWTGDARKDLAKVDLLTGAVIPFRKGILTNPRISPGDKFAYGYSDIDSTWWTYQFATGTFSLMKRDGLPSFYDEENDVPTHPNSYGIAGWIKDDQSLILYDRYDMWAWSGEGSKAPVTLTKGREQKLVHRYIKADAEEKFLSPSAPWLIHLKDDTNKSTGYSWFNPSSFSLDSAYVLSDFEHSRQVNKSRSADTYLFTKENFATFPDLQLSGDRLKTSVKISDANPQQKQYAWGSIQLYHWMDWDSVMRTGLLVLPPGFDTLRSYPTIVNFYEKSSDELHNHPTPAPHRSTINYAFYASRGYVIFNPDISYKIGLPGESAYQIVMSGTSSLVNDRIADRENLALQGHSWGGYQIAYILTRTNMFKCAEAGAAVVNMTSAYDGIRWETGKGRQFQYEKEQSRLGKTLWQDPNLYINNSPLFKINKIETPLLLLH
;
A
#
# COMPACT_ATOMS: atom_id res chain seq x y z
N MET A 1 10.71 65.24 -23.27
CA MET A 1 11.08 64.06 -22.42
C MET A 1 9.99 63.59 -21.46
N LYS A 2 9.03 64.41 -21.01
CA LYS A 2 7.95 63.92 -20.11
C LYS A 2 6.78 63.18 -20.79
N HIS A 3 6.55 63.38 -22.07
CA HIS A 3 5.50 62.70 -22.83
C HIS A 3 5.92 61.32 -23.39
N THR A 4 7.23 61.06 -23.60
CA THR A 4 7.73 59.79 -24.05
C THR A 4 7.79 58.74 -22.94
N ALA A 5 8.00 59.16 -21.67
CA ALA A 5 7.98 58.29 -20.50
C ALA A 5 6.55 57.81 -20.15
N LEU A 6 5.53 58.63 -20.37
CA LEU A 6 4.13 58.29 -20.14
C LEU A 6 3.58 57.31 -21.19
N LEU A 7 4.05 57.36 -22.42
CA LEU A 7 3.69 56.39 -23.46
C LEU A 7 4.35 55.02 -23.27
N LEU A 8 5.58 54.97 -22.75
CA LEU A 8 6.24 53.69 -22.38
C LEU A 8 5.60 53.03 -21.16
N LEU A 9 5.14 53.82 -20.18
CA LEU A 9 4.40 53.27 -19.03
C LEU A 9 3.00 52.74 -19.37
N LEU A 10 2.31 53.39 -20.35
CA LEU A 10 1.04 52.89 -20.88
C LEU A 10 1.23 51.64 -21.80
N LEU A 11 2.34 51.52 -22.54
CA LEU A 11 2.64 50.30 -23.29
C LEU A 11 3.07 49.15 -22.41
N CYS A 12 3.78 49.37 -21.27
CA CYS A 12 4.07 48.32 -20.31
C CYS A 12 2.84 47.88 -19.49
N SER A 13 1.85 48.77 -19.27
CA SER A 13 0.59 48.36 -18.58
C SER A 13 -0.37 47.60 -19.50
N LEU A 14 -0.25 47.77 -20.85
CA LEU A 14 -1.04 47.00 -21.81
C LEU A 14 -0.47 45.62 -22.09
N THR A 15 0.82 45.39 -21.82
CA THR A 15 1.42 44.06 -21.98
C THR A 15 1.24 43.13 -20.77
N LEU A 16 0.91 43.69 -19.60
CA LEU A 16 0.61 42.85 -18.40
C LEU A 16 -0.84 42.36 -18.33
N GLN A 17 -1.79 42.95 -19.09
CA GLN A 17 -3.16 42.44 -19.16
C GLN A 17 -3.38 41.43 -20.31
N ALA A 18 -2.39 41.19 -21.17
CA ALA A 18 -2.52 40.28 -22.31
C ALA A 18 -2.10 38.82 -22.06
N GLN A 19 -1.69 38.47 -20.83
CA GLN A 19 -1.21 37.11 -20.56
C GLN A 19 -2.30 36.14 -20.13
N ASP A 20 -3.48 36.58 -19.67
CA ASP A 20 -4.59 35.68 -19.26
C ASP A 20 -5.68 35.47 -20.33
N ALA A 21 -5.64 36.22 -21.43
CA ALA A 21 -6.68 36.18 -22.47
C ALA A 21 -6.47 35.04 -23.50
N GLY A 22 -6.08 33.85 -23.05
CA GLY A 22 -5.89 32.73 -23.95
C GLY A 22 -5.70 31.35 -23.29
N LEU A 23 -5.69 31.27 -21.96
CA LEU A 23 -5.54 29.99 -21.28
C LEU A 23 -6.84 29.16 -21.36
N LYS A 24 -6.69 27.85 -21.59
CA LYS A 24 -7.81 26.92 -21.66
C LYS A 24 -8.42 26.68 -20.27
N VAL A 25 -9.73 26.54 -20.25
CA VAL A 25 -10.46 26.01 -19.11
C VAL A 25 -10.33 24.48 -19.12
N LEU A 26 -10.07 23.85 -17.99
CA LEU A 26 -10.00 22.39 -17.89
C LEU A 26 -11.35 21.74 -18.22
N ASP A 27 -11.36 20.69 -19.04
CA ASP A 27 -12.54 19.87 -19.32
C ASP A 27 -12.30 18.42 -18.92
N HIS A 28 -13.37 17.61 -18.83
CA HIS A 28 -13.30 16.19 -18.49
C HIS A 28 -12.46 15.39 -19.48
N SER A 29 -12.45 15.76 -20.76
CA SER A 29 -11.58 15.17 -21.76
C SER A 29 -10.09 15.38 -21.50
N ASP A 30 -9.74 16.48 -20.79
CA ASP A 30 -8.35 16.77 -20.46
C ASP A 30 -7.81 15.80 -19.40
N PHE A 31 -8.67 15.23 -18.56
CA PHE A 31 -8.25 14.23 -17.56
C PHE A 31 -7.64 12.98 -18.19
N LEU A 32 -8.01 12.69 -19.43
CA LEU A 32 -7.53 11.51 -20.17
C LEU A 32 -6.09 11.65 -20.62
N ILE A 33 -5.60 12.87 -20.84
CA ILE A 33 -4.23 13.14 -21.34
C ILE A 33 -3.24 13.42 -20.22
N TRP A 34 -3.71 13.59 -18.98
CA TRP A 34 -2.83 13.85 -17.84
C TRP A 34 -2.07 12.60 -17.46
N ASN A 35 -0.74 12.72 -17.33
CA ASN A 35 0.14 11.62 -16.94
C ASN A 35 0.31 11.56 -15.43
N THR A 36 0.45 10.34 -14.93
CA THR A 36 1.05 10.06 -13.62
C THR A 36 2.43 9.44 -13.80
N ILE A 37 3.34 9.71 -12.88
CA ILE A 37 4.66 9.07 -12.83
C ILE A 37 4.56 7.81 -11.96
N GLN A 38 4.89 6.65 -12.53
CA GLN A 38 4.84 5.36 -11.85
C GLN A 38 6.16 4.62 -11.99
N ASP A 39 6.39 3.62 -11.12
CA ASP A 39 7.52 2.67 -11.16
C ASP A 39 8.88 3.37 -11.31
N ARG A 40 9.11 4.43 -10.55
CA ARG A 40 10.39 5.13 -10.56
C ARG A 40 11.48 4.28 -9.90
N GLN A 41 12.61 4.13 -10.57
CA GLN A 41 13.76 3.37 -10.11
C GLN A 41 15.03 4.14 -10.39
N ILE A 42 16.05 3.92 -9.55
CA ILE A 42 17.40 4.46 -9.72
C ILE A 42 18.40 3.31 -9.68
N ALA A 43 19.33 3.29 -10.63
CA ALA A 43 20.40 2.31 -10.69
C ALA A 43 21.32 2.37 -9.45
N ALA A 44 22.04 1.27 -9.19
CA ALA A 44 22.91 1.15 -8.05
C ALA A 44 23.94 2.27 -7.93
N ASP A 45 24.50 2.71 -9.05
CA ASP A 45 25.50 3.78 -9.15
C ASP A 45 24.90 5.20 -9.23
N GLY A 46 23.57 5.31 -9.24
CA GLY A 46 22.85 6.58 -9.34
C GLY A 46 22.80 7.18 -10.76
N ARG A 47 23.38 6.53 -11.77
CA ARG A 47 23.50 7.07 -13.12
C ARG A 47 22.18 6.96 -13.90
N ILE A 48 21.58 5.79 -13.93
CA ILE A 48 20.36 5.55 -14.70
C ILE A 48 19.14 5.68 -13.82
N VAL A 49 18.16 6.46 -14.28
CA VAL A 49 16.83 6.56 -13.68
C VAL A 49 15.80 6.10 -14.71
N THR A 50 14.86 5.26 -14.28
CA THR A 50 13.72 4.87 -15.11
C THR A 50 12.41 5.25 -14.41
N TYR A 51 11.42 5.64 -15.20
CA TYR A 51 10.07 5.91 -14.74
C TYR A 51 9.06 5.75 -15.87
N ARG A 52 7.82 5.42 -15.52
CA ARG A 52 6.76 5.33 -16.50
C ARG A 52 5.85 6.55 -16.44
N LEU A 53 5.55 7.13 -17.59
CA LEU A 53 4.45 8.07 -17.78
C LEU A 53 3.20 7.29 -18.15
N VAL A 54 2.17 7.39 -17.32
CA VAL A 54 0.91 6.68 -17.53
C VAL A 54 -0.21 7.71 -17.66
N PRO A 55 -0.74 7.93 -18.88
CA PRO A 55 -1.85 8.86 -19.09
C PRO A 55 -3.15 8.30 -18.51
N GLY A 56 -4.10 9.16 -18.21
CA GLY A 56 -5.45 8.78 -17.77
C GLY A 56 -6.11 7.82 -18.76
N GLU A 57 -5.92 8.06 -20.04
CA GLU A 57 -6.30 7.15 -21.12
C GLU A 57 -5.20 7.08 -22.19
N GLY A 58 -4.73 5.87 -22.52
CA GLY A 58 -3.68 5.69 -23.51
C GLY A 58 -2.68 4.59 -23.17
N ASN A 59 -1.56 4.63 -23.87
CA ASN A 59 -0.49 3.67 -23.68
C ASN A 59 0.60 4.27 -22.78
N PRO A 60 1.08 3.53 -21.76
CA PRO A 60 2.15 4.01 -20.91
C PRO A 60 3.48 4.10 -21.68
N THR A 61 4.34 5.02 -21.28
CA THR A 61 5.66 5.23 -21.87
C THR A 61 6.73 5.12 -20.80
N LEU A 62 7.68 4.21 -20.97
CA LEU A 62 8.89 4.17 -20.16
C LEU A 62 9.83 5.28 -20.59
N LYS A 63 10.34 6.05 -19.66
CA LYS A 63 11.44 7.00 -19.81
C LYS A 63 12.69 6.44 -19.16
N ILE A 64 13.81 6.58 -19.81
CA ILE A 64 15.14 6.20 -19.33
C ILE A 64 16.00 7.45 -19.36
N TYR A 65 16.46 7.91 -18.22
CA TYR A 65 17.30 9.11 -18.07
C TYR A 65 18.69 8.72 -17.61
N ASP A 66 19.70 9.30 -18.22
CA ASP A 66 21.11 9.16 -17.82
C ASP A 66 21.57 10.45 -17.13
N ALA A 67 21.85 10.36 -15.82
CA ALA A 67 22.25 11.51 -14.99
C ALA A 67 23.60 12.12 -15.38
N THR A 68 24.49 11.37 -16.07
CA THR A 68 25.80 11.86 -16.50
C THR A 68 25.71 12.67 -17.77
N THR A 69 24.91 12.20 -18.73
CA THR A 69 24.78 12.86 -20.05
C THR A 69 23.56 13.75 -20.16
N THR A 70 22.67 13.70 -19.18
CA THR A 70 21.34 14.33 -19.16
C THR A 70 20.43 13.89 -20.32
N ALA A 71 20.80 12.86 -21.04
CA ALA A 71 20.04 12.32 -22.15
C ALA A 71 18.85 11.49 -21.67
N THR A 72 17.77 11.54 -22.45
CA THR A 72 16.57 10.74 -22.18
C THR A 72 16.19 9.95 -23.42
N SER A 73 15.92 8.65 -23.25
CA SER A 73 15.26 7.82 -24.28
C SER A 73 13.91 7.32 -23.78
N GLN A 74 13.12 6.75 -24.72
CA GLN A 74 11.79 6.26 -24.37
C GLN A 74 11.40 4.98 -25.09
N ILE A 75 10.60 4.15 -24.44
CA ILE A 75 9.98 2.94 -25.00
C ILE A 75 8.48 3.01 -24.76
N GLN A 76 7.71 2.91 -25.85
CA GLN A 76 6.25 2.99 -25.81
C GLN A 76 5.61 1.69 -25.32
N ARG A 77 4.45 1.80 -24.66
CA ARG A 77 3.60 0.68 -24.26
C ARG A 77 4.22 -0.24 -23.20
N VAL A 78 5.11 0.28 -22.38
CA VAL A 78 5.73 -0.51 -21.31
C VAL A 78 4.80 -0.58 -20.12
N SER A 79 4.35 -1.78 -19.77
CA SER A 79 3.50 -2.04 -18.60
C SER A 79 4.29 -2.25 -17.32
N LYS A 80 5.51 -2.78 -17.43
CA LYS A 80 6.41 -3.07 -16.31
C LYS A 80 7.85 -2.98 -16.78
N SER A 81 8.72 -2.41 -15.95
CA SER A 81 10.16 -2.38 -16.19
C SER A 81 10.96 -2.58 -14.91
N THR A 82 12.21 -2.99 -15.06
CA THR A 82 13.14 -3.23 -13.97
C THR A 82 14.55 -2.84 -14.43
N ILE A 83 15.29 -2.19 -13.55
CA ILE A 83 16.75 -2.07 -13.65
C ILE A 83 17.33 -3.29 -12.93
N ASP A 84 18.26 -4.02 -13.56
CA ASP A 84 18.90 -5.17 -12.90
C ASP A 84 19.69 -4.73 -11.65
N TYR A 85 20.02 -5.70 -10.81
CA TYR A 85 20.67 -5.41 -9.54
C TYR A 85 22.00 -4.63 -9.69
N ASP A 86 22.76 -4.88 -10.74
CA ASP A 86 24.04 -4.20 -11.00
C ASP A 86 23.87 -2.84 -11.71
N GLY A 87 22.65 -2.48 -12.11
CA GLY A 87 22.34 -1.22 -12.78
C GLY A 87 22.78 -1.17 -14.26
N LYS A 88 23.10 -2.31 -14.88
CA LYS A 88 23.65 -2.40 -16.24
C LYS A 88 22.59 -2.60 -17.31
N PHE A 89 21.52 -3.30 -16.97
CA PHE A 89 20.46 -3.67 -17.90
C PHE A 89 19.10 -3.17 -17.42
N ILE A 90 18.26 -2.80 -18.37
CA ILE A 90 16.86 -2.45 -18.17
C ILE A 90 16.04 -3.40 -19.02
N PHE A 91 15.07 -4.05 -18.44
CA PHE A 91 14.17 -4.96 -19.13
C PHE A 91 12.74 -4.82 -18.64
N GLY A 92 11.79 -5.31 -19.41
CA GLY A 92 10.40 -5.22 -19.07
C GLY A 92 9.46 -5.67 -20.16
N LEU A 93 8.16 -5.46 -20.00
CA LEU A 93 7.13 -5.91 -20.91
C LEU A 93 6.53 -4.74 -21.67
N ILE A 94 6.49 -4.88 -23.00
CA ILE A 94 5.76 -4.03 -23.94
C ILE A 94 4.43 -4.73 -24.22
N THR A 95 3.32 -4.12 -23.84
CA THR A 95 1.98 -4.67 -24.07
C THR A 95 1.50 -4.41 -25.49
N PRO A 96 0.55 -5.18 -26.01
CA PRO A 96 -0.16 -4.83 -27.25
C PRO A 96 -0.82 -3.46 -27.12
N HIS A 97 -1.13 -2.84 -28.29
CA HIS A 97 -1.77 -1.52 -28.28
C HIS A 97 -3.12 -1.57 -27.58
N ARG A 98 -3.38 -0.59 -26.72
CA ARG A 98 -4.62 -0.52 -25.91
C ARG A 98 -5.89 -0.65 -26.73
N ASP A 99 -5.95 0.03 -27.88
CA ASP A 99 -7.16 -0.01 -28.73
C ASP A 99 -7.39 -1.38 -29.34
N SER A 100 -6.29 -2.12 -29.63
CA SER A 100 -6.37 -3.52 -30.08
C SER A 100 -6.95 -4.41 -28.98
N LEU A 101 -6.49 -4.22 -27.73
CA LEU A 101 -7.02 -4.99 -26.59
C LEU A 101 -8.49 -4.65 -26.31
N ARG A 102 -8.87 -3.38 -26.38
CA ARG A 102 -10.26 -2.96 -26.26
C ARG A 102 -11.15 -3.50 -27.38
N ALA A 103 -10.63 -3.60 -28.59
CA ALA A 103 -11.35 -4.20 -29.70
C ALA A 103 -11.63 -5.70 -29.46
N LEU A 104 -10.65 -6.43 -28.87
CA LEU A 104 -10.83 -7.83 -28.48
C LEU A 104 -11.84 -7.97 -27.34
N GLU A 105 -11.79 -7.08 -26.36
CA GLU A 105 -12.73 -7.05 -25.24
C GLU A 105 -14.18 -6.82 -25.72
N ARG A 106 -14.38 -5.84 -26.61
CA ARG A 106 -15.70 -5.59 -27.25
C ARG A 106 -16.21 -6.81 -28.02
N LYS A 107 -15.31 -7.58 -28.66
CA LYS A 107 -15.63 -8.84 -29.34
C LYS A 107 -15.78 -10.02 -28.38
N LYS A 108 -15.64 -9.80 -27.05
CA LYS A 108 -15.71 -10.83 -26.01
C LYS A 108 -14.74 -12.01 -26.22
N VAL A 109 -13.58 -11.71 -26.83
CA VAL A 109 -12.51 -12.70 -26.99
C VAL A 109 -11.92 -13.03 -25.61
N GLU A 110 -11.76 -14.30 -25.32
CA GLU A 110 -11.20 -14.76 -24.04
C GLU A 110 -9.77 -14.22 -23.85
N LYS A 111 -9.41 -13.74 -22.65
CA LYS A 111 -8.09 -13.17 -22.36
C LYS A 111 -6.91 -14.10 -22.68
N LYS A 112 -7.12 -15.42 -22.61
CA LYS A 112 -6.09 -16.41 -22.99
C LYS A 112 -5.71 -16.35 -24.48
N GLU A 113 -6.64 -15.89 -25.33
CA GLU A 113 -6.44 -15.74 -26.78
C GLU A 113 -5.87 -14.39 -27.17
N TRP A 114 -5.71 -13.49 -26.22
CA TRP A 114 -5.13 -12.16 -26.48
C TRP A 114 -3.64 -12.29 -26.83
N PRO A 115 -3.12 -11.39 -27.68
CA PRO A 115 -1.68 -11.34 -27.98
C PRO A 115 -0.87 -11.24 -26.68
N ALA A 116 0.22 -12.00 -26.59
CA ALA A 116 1.13 -11.91 -25.46
C ALA A 116 2.01 -10.66 -25.55
N ASP A 117 2.63 -10.33 -24.44
CA ASP A 117 3.54 -9.20 -24.32
C ASP A 117 4.87 -9.48 -25.08
N THR A 118 5.62 -8.42 -25.31
CA THR A 118 6.98 -8.47 -25.85
C THR A 118 7.95 -8.08 -24.75
N LEU A 119 8.89 -8.94 -24.40
CA LEU A 119 9.99 -8.59 -23.52
C LEU A 119 10.98 -7.68 -24.25
N PHE A 120 11.35 -6.57 -23.66
CA PHE A 120 12.45 -5.74 -24.12
C PHE A 120 13.64 -5.82 -23.17
N ILE A 121 14.86 -5.68 -23.71
CA ILE A 121 16.11 -5.62 -22.95
C ILE A 121 16.96 -4.51 -23.58
N THR A 122 17.57 -3.63 -22.77
CA THR A 122 18.48 -2.57 -23.21
C THR A 122 19.52 -2.27 -22.12
N SER A 123 20.66 -1.71 -22.50
CA SER A 123 21.74 -1.33 -21.58
C SER A 123 21.76 0.17 -21.25
N GLY A 124 20.63 0.88 -21.37
CA GLY A 124 20.50 2.31 -21.04
C GLY A 124 20.03 3.17 -22.19
N VAL A 125 20.31 4.48 -22.14
CA VAL A 125 19.77 5.49 -23.06
C VAL A 125 20.22 5.30 -24.51
N ALA A 126 21.51 4.98 -24.71
CA ALA A 126 22.10 4.78 -26.03
C ALA A 126 22.12 3.32 -26.49
N GLY A 127 21.67 2.39 -25.66
CA GLY A 127 21.66 0.96 -25.94
C GLY A 127 20.64 0.56 -27.01
N SER A 128 20.99 -0.44 -27.84
CA SER A 128 20.01 -1.09 -28.69
C SER A 128 18.93 -1.77 -27.85
N VAL A 129 17.69 -1.79 -28.36
CA VAL A 129 16.56 -2.45 -27.68
C VAL A 129 16.30 -3.80 -28.34
N LEU A 130 16.71 -4.87 -27.66
CA LEU A 130 16.32 -6.22 -28.05
C LEU A 130 14.83 -6.43 -27.73
N ARG A 131 14.07 -7.04 -28.62
CA ARG A 131 12.64 -7.35 -28.44
C ARG A 131 12.39 -8.84 -28.67
N ILE A 132 11.81 -9.52 -27.68
CA ILE A 132 11.47 -10.92 -27.70
C ILE A 132 9.95 -11.03 -27.61
N PRO A 133 9.27 -11.45 -28.69
CA PRO A 133 7.82 -11.51 -28.72
C PRO A 133 7.26 -12.75 -27.98
N ASN A 134 5.96 -12.71 -27.71
CA ASN A 134 5.18 -13.83 -27.13
C ASN A 134 5.64 -14.27 -25.73
N VAL A 135 6.14 -13.35 -24.92
CA VAL A 135 6.54 -13.63 -23.53
C VAL A 135 5.30 -13.61 -22.64
N ALA A 136 5.12 -14.67 -21.84
CA ALA A 136 4.03 -14.78 -20.88
C ALA A 136 4.40 -14.12 -19.54
N GLU A 137 5.60 -14.38 -19.04
CA GLU A 137 6.14 -13.78 -17.81
C GLU A 137 7.67 -13.77 -17.84
N TYR A 138 8.26 -12.95 -16.98
CA TYR A 138 9.69 -13.00 -16.71
C TYR A 138 9.97 -12.88 -15.20
N LYS A 139 11.07 -13.49 -14.73
CA LYS A 139 11.61 -13.37 -13.37
C LYS A 139 13.12 -13.24 -13.42
N TYR A 140 13.69 -12.62 -12.40
CA TYR A 140 15.10 -12.35 -12.27
C TYR A 140 15.54 -12.49 -10.80
N PRO A 141 16.85 -12.74 -10.52
CA PRO A 141 17.35 -12.76 -9.15
C PRO A 141 17.31 -11.34 -8.56
N ALA A 142 16.72 -11.19 -7.36
CA ALA A 142 16.50 -9.86 -6.79
C ALA A 142 17.79 -9.11 -6.42
N LYS A 143 18.86 -9.86 -6.05
CA LYS A 143 20.14 -9.31 -5.57
C LYS A 143 21.34 -9.85 -6.33
N LYS A 144 21.14 -10.20 -7.61
CA LYS A 144 22.21 -10.64 -8.52
C LYS A 144 21.87 -10.16 -9.94
N GLY A 145 22.73 -9.35 -10.51
CA GLY A 145 22.58 -8.84 -11.89
C GLY A 145 22.93 -9.86 -12.96
N ASP A 146 22.79 -9.47 -14.21
CA ASP A 146 23.18 -10.19 -15.43
C ASP A 146 22.29 -11.40 -15.83
N TRP A 147 21.21 -11.69 -15.10
CA TRP A 147 20.39 -12.87 -15.34
C TRP A 147 18.90 -12.56 -15.46
N LEU A 148 18.24 -13.26 -16.38
CA LEU A 148 16.82 -13.18 -16.64
C LEU A 148 16.27 -14.53 -17.07
N ALA A 149 15.14 -14.96 -16.52
CA ALA A 149 14.37 -16.08 -17.05
C ALA A 149 13.01 -15.59 -17.54
N TYR A 150 12.57 -16.12 -18.68
CA TYR A 150 11.28 -15.79 -19.24
C TYR A 150 10.61 -17.00 -19.89
N SER A 151 9.28 -17.01 -19.88
CA SER A 151 8.49 -18.06 -20.51
C SER A 151 7.83 -17.56 -21.78
N ILE A 152 7.84 -18.41 -22.82
CA ILE A 152 7.18 -18.13 -24.09
C ILE A 152 5.77 -18.71 -24.05
N LYS A 153 4.77 -17.88 -24.39
CA LYS A 153 3.38 -18.32 -24.54
C LYS A 153 3.29 -19.32 -25.69
N PRO A 154 2.66 -20.49 -25.50
CA PRO A 154 2.47 -21.46 -26.56
C PRO A 154 1.75 -20.84 -27.76
N GLN A 155 2.28 -21.01 -28.96
CA GLN A 155 1.58 -20.62 -30.16
C GLN A 155 0.49 -21.68 -30.46
N THR A 156 -0.76 -21.23 -30.48
CA THR A 156 -1.84 -22.06 -31.03
C THR A 156 -1.61 -22.12 -32.55
N VAL A 157 -1.15 -23.25 -33.03
CA VAL A 157 -1.11 -23.51 -34.48
C VAL A 157 -2.57 -23.51 -34.95
N PRO A 158 -2.95 -22.68 -35.95
CA PRO A 158 -4.29 -22.76 -36.50
C PRO A 158 -4.56 -24.16 -36.98
N ALA A 159 -5.66 -24.78 -36.55
CA ALA A 159 -6.06 -26.09 -37.07
C ALA A 159 -6.29 -25.92 -38.57
N ASP A 160 -5.63 -26.75 -39.36
CA ASP A 160 -5.80 -26.82 -40.81
C ASP A 160 -7.30 -27.01 -41.13
N THR A 161 -7.91 -26.03 -41.78
CA THR A 161 -9.35 -25.94 -42.01
C THR A 161 -9.80 -26.83 -43.20
N THR A 162 -9.03 -27.81 -43.58
CA THR A 162 -9.35 -28.76 -44.64
C THR A 162 -9.65 -30.14 -44.08
N LYS A 163 -10.63 -30.32 -43.22
CA LYS A 163 -11.34 -31.59 -43.05
C LYS A 163 -12.79 -31.34 -42.63
N GLU A 164 -13.67 -31.98 -43.38
CA GLU A 164 -15.14 -31.91 -43.34
C GLU A 164 -15.75 -32.19 -41.95
N LYS A 165 -16.91 -31.60 -41.77
CA LYS A 165 -17.81 -31.79 -40.64
C LYS A 165 -18.30 -33.22 -40.54
N ASP A 166 -17.93 -33.91 -39.46
CA ASP A 166 -18.76 -34.99 -38.93
C ASP A 166 -19.06 -34.73 -37.45
N ALA A 167 -20.35 -34.69 -37.20
CA ALA A 167 -20.91 -34.24 -35.92
C ALA A 167 -21.06 -35.45 -34.98
N THR A 168 -20.07 -35.68 -34.14
CA THR A 168 -20.26 -36.45 -32.91
C THR A 168 -19.52 -35.74 -31.76
N LYS A 169 -20.29 -35.47 -30.68
CA LYS A 169 -19.83 -34.79 -29.48
C LYS A 169 -18.75 -35.64 -28.75
N GLU A 170 -17.51 -35.57 -29.17
CA GLU A 170 -16.39 -35.93 -28.31
C GLU A 170 -15.92 -34.70 -27.55
N LYS A 171 -15.93 -34.76 -26.21
CA LYS A 171 -15.29 -33.78 -25.33
C LYS A 171 -13.84 -33.63 -25.77
N LYS A 172 -13.48 -32.53 -26.46
CA LYS A 172 -12.09 -32.17 -26.75
C LYS A 172 -11.32 -32.12 -25.42
N LYS A 173 -10.48 -33.13 -25.17
CA LYS A 173 -9.41 -33.05 -24.18
C LYS A 173 -8.57 -31.84 -24.55
N SER A 174 -8.57 -30.82 -23.71
CA SER A 174 -7.70 -29.64 -23.89
C SER A 174 -6.26 -30.15 -23.97
N LYS A 175 -5.59 -29.94 -25.11
CA LYS A 175 -4.14 -30.18 -25.22
C LYS A 175 -3.49 -29.30 -24.14
N LYS A 176 -2.71 -29.94 -23.24
CA LYS A 176 -1.92 -29.21 -22.25
C LYS A 176 -0.95 -28.28 -22.99
N GLU A 177 -1.01 -27.00 -22.71
CA GLU A 177 -0.10 -26.00 -23.27
C GLU A 177 1.32 -26.27 -22.77
N ILE A 178 2.28 -26.39 -23.69
CA ILE A 178 3.71 -26.60 -23.37
C ILE A 178 4.34 -25.22 -23.22
N VAL A 179 4.82 -24.91 -22.02
CA VAL A 179 5.53 -23.68 -21.73
C VAL A 179 7.04 -23.92 -21.77
N HIS A 180 7.76 -23.16 -22.58
CA HIS A 180 9.22 -23.18 -22.60
C HIS A 180 9.74 -22.06 -21.70
N LEU A 181 10.62 -22.43 -20.75
CA LEU A 181 11.36 -21.50 -19.93
C LEU A 181 12.75 -21.31 -20.52
N ILE A 182 13.12 -20.06 -20.72
CA ILE A 182 14.43 -19.66 -21.24
C ILE A 182 15.15 -18.88 -20.16
N VAL A 183 16.36 -19.31 -19.82
CA VAL A 183 17.29 -18.59 -18.94
C VAL A 183 18.30 -17.87 -19.82
N ARG A 184 18.42 -16.57 -19.66
CA ARG A 184 19.29 -15.73 -20.47
C ARG A 184 20.33 -15.02 -19.62
N GLN A 185 21.59 -15.10 -20.03
CA GLN A 185 22.61 -14.20 -19.56
C GLN A 185 22.54 -12.88 -20.35
N LEU A 186 22.37 -11.77 -19.66
CA LEU A 186 22.11 -10.48 -20.32
C LEU A 186 23.34 -9.93 -21.04
N SER A 187 24.55 -10.10 -20.47
CA SER A 187 25.82 -9.61 -21.01
C SER A 187 26.31 -10.36 -22.25
N THR A 188 26.12 -11.67 -22.30
CA THR A 188 26.59 -12.53 -23.41
C THR A 188 25.50 -12.84 -24.43
N GLY A 189 24.24 -12.81 -23.99
CA GLY A 189 23.10 -13.24 -24.79
C GLY A 189 22.90 -14.75 -24.85
N LEU A 190 23.68 -15.54 -24.13
CA LEU A 190 23.55 -17.00 -24.08
C LEU A 190 22.20 -17.39 -23.45
N GLU A 191 21.60 -18.45 -23.98
CA GLU A 191 20.28 -18.91 -23.55
C GLU A 191 20.26 -20.44 -23.35
N ASP A 192 19.65 -20.82 -22.22
CA ASP A 192 19.41 -22.24 -21.87
C ASP A 192 17.91 -22.48 -21.74
N THR A 193 17.41 -23.55 -22.33
CA THR A 193 15.97 -23.81 -22.38
C THR A 193 15.58 -25.06 -21.59
N LEU A 194 14.50 -24.95 -20.79
CA LEU A 194 13.81 -26.07 -20.19
C LEU A 194 12.35 -26.16 -20.70
N ARG A 195 11.91 -27.37 -21.09
CA ARG A 195 10.57 -27.58 -21.64
C ARG A 195 9.58 -28.00 -20.55
N ASN A 196 8.31 -27.79 -20.82
CA ASN A 196 7.19 -28.23 -19.98
C ASN A 196 7.20 -27.64 -18.55
N VAL A 197 7.64 -26.39 -18.38
CA VAL A 197 7.75 -25.75 -17.07
C VAL A 197 6.37 -25.27 -16.60
N LYS A 198 6.04 -25.60 -15.35
CA LYS A 198 4.81 -25.20 -14.66
C LYS A 198 5.06 -24.06 -13.68
N GLU A 199 6.20 -24.06 -13.01
CA GLU A 199 6.57 -23.09 -11.96
C GLU A 199 8.08 -22.95 -11.94
N TYR A 200 8.60 -21.77 -11.65
CA TYR A 200 10.03 -21.55 -11.44
C TYR A 200 10.29 -20.39 -10.48
N VAL A 201 11.44 -20.41 -9.80
CA VAL A 201 11.87 -19.40 -8.84
C VAL A 201 13.39 -19.24 -8.88
N TRP A 202 13.86 -18.00 -8.71
CA TRP A 202 15.27 -17.66 -8.58
C TRP A 202 15.70 -17.64 -7.10
N ALA A 203 16.95 -17.98 -6.82
CA ALA A 203 17.62 -17.54 -5.61
C ALA A 203 17.79 -16.00 -5.63
N GLU A 204 17.68 -15.35 -4.48
CA GLU A 204 17.78 -13.88 -4.45
C GLU A 204 19.20 -13.38 -4.72
N LYS A 205 20.21 -14.05 -4.15
CA LYS A 205 21.64 -13.61 -4.15
C LYS A 205 22.53 -14.43 -5.08
N ALA A 206 21.99 -15.40 -5.81
CA ALA A 206 22.78 -16.30 -6.66
C ALA A 206 22.16 -16.45 -8.06
N ALA A 207 23.01 -16.74 -9.06
CA ALA A 207 22.61 -17.15 -10.39
C ALA A 207 22.16 -18.62 -10.38
N MET A 208 21.09 -18.90 -9.67
CA MET A 208 20.50 -20.22 -9.52
C MET A 208 18.99 -20.15 -9.63
N LEU A 209 18.40 -21.04 -10.42
CA LEU A 209 16.98 -21.13 -10.64
C LEU A 209 16.51 -22.57 -10.48
N VAL A 210 15.33 -22.74 -9.87
CA VAL A 210 14.65 -24.04 -9.77
C VAL A 210 13.35 -24.01 -10.51
N ALA A 211 13.00 -25.10 -11.18
CA ALA A 211 11.77 -25.22 -11.94
C ALA A 211 11.07 -26.56 -11.69
N VAL A 212 9.75 -26.53 -11.70
CA VAL A 212 8.88 -27.72 -11.79
C VAL A 212 8.54 -27.95 -13.23
N THR A 213 8.78 -29.18 -13.73
CA THR A 213 8.31 -29.64 -15.03
C THR A 213 7.03 -30.44 -14.88
N ALA A 214 6.08 -30.26 -15.80
CA ALA A 214 4.86 -31.03 -15.86
C ALA A 214 5.06 -32.29 -16.72
N SER A 215 4.27 -33.32 -16.48
CA SER A 215 4.13 -34.46 -17.42
C SER A 215 3.35 -33.97 -18.65
N SER A 216 3.93 -34.07 -19.84
CA SER A 216 3.28 -33.67 -21.09
C SER A 216 2.43 -34.81 -21.69
N ASP A 217 2.87 -36.05 -21.52
CA ASP A 217 2.19 -37.25 -22.01
C ASP A 217 2.55 -38.47 -21.12
N SER A 218 2.25 -39.68 -21.60
CA SER A 218 2.57 -40.93 -20.87
C SER A 218 4.06 -41.25 -20.81
N THR A 219 4.90 -40.53 -21.55
CA THR A 219 6.34 -40.80 -21.68
C THR A 219 7.19 -39.86 -20.83
N GLU A 220 6.72 -38.63 -20.57
CA GLU A 220 7.45 -37.65 -19.75
C GLU A 220 6.94 -37.62 -18.32
N THR A 221 7.85 -37.81 -17.38
CA THR A 221 7.58 -37.77 -15.94
C THR A 221 7.81 -36.35 -15.39
N ALA A 222 6.89 -35.86 -14.56
CA ALA A 222 7.07 -34.60 -13.84
C ALA A 222 8.34 -34.62 -12.98
N GLY A 223 8.97 -33.46 -12.83
CA GLY A 223 10.20 -33.39 -12.05
C GLY A 223 10.47 -32.01 -11.50
N VAL A 224 11.44 -31.92 -10.61
CA VAL A 224 12.03 -30.69 -10.11
C VAL A 224 13.48 -30.64 -10.56
N ALA A 225 13.82 -29.62 -11.31
CA ALA A 225 15.17 -29.38 -11.84
C ALA A 225 15.71 -28.02 -11.36
N TYR A 226 17.00 -27.94 -11.16
CA TYR A 226 17.67 -26.65 -10.98
C TYR A 226 18.57 -26.33 -12.16
N TRP A 227 18.76 -25.05 -12.39
CA TRP A 227 19.70 -24.49 -13.34
C TRP A 227 20.83 -23.76 -12.61
N SER A 228 22.06 -24.07 -12.98
CA SER A 228 23.26 -23.39 -12.52
C SER A 228 24.38 -23.56 -13.56
N ASN A 229 25.20 -22.55 -13.78
CA ASN A 229 26.34 -22.60 -14.71
C ASN A 229 25.99 -23.13 -16.11
N HIS A 230 24.89 -22.69 -16.69
CA HIS A 230 24.40 -23.08 -18.01
C HIS A 230 23.97 -24.55 -18.15
N GLU A 231 23.69 -25.24 -17.03
CA GLU A 231 23.24 -26.61 -17.03
C GLU A 231 21.96 -26.82 -16.22
N TRP A 232 21.08 -27.69 -16.73
CA TRP A 232 19.90 -28.17 -16.03
C TRP A 232 20.14 -29.54 -15.44
N GLN A 233 19.85 -29.71 -14.15
CA GLN A 233 19.95 -30.99 -13.44
C GLN A 233 18.67 -31.29 -12.67
N TYR A 234 18.19 -32.53 -12.77
CA TYR A 234 17.01 -32.98 -12.01
C TYR A 234 17.41 -33.48 -10.63
N ILE A 235 16.79 -32.94 -9.59
CA ILE A 235 16.95 -33.41 -8.20
C ILE A 235 15.84 -34.35 -7.76
N LYS A 236 14.74 -34.37 -8.53
CA LYS A 236 13.63 -35.31 -8.34
C LYS A 236 12.90 -35.48 -9.66
N LYS A 237 12.64 -36.76 -10.05
CA LYS A 237 11.89 -37.09 -11.25
C LYS A 237 11.11 -38.38 -11.03
N GLN A 238 9.81 -38.26 -10.82
CA GLN A 238 8.93 -39.41 -10.62
C GLN A 238 7.47 -39.03 -10.94
N LYS A 239 6.60 -40.06 -11.05
CA LYS A 239 5.15 -39.79 -11.23
C LYS A 239 4.59 -39.20 -9.94
N ALA A 240 4.51 -37.91 -9.90
CA ALA A 240 4.01 -37.10 -8.77
C ALA A 240 3.56 -35.74 -9.26
N GLU A 241 2.84 -34.98 -8.43
CA GLU A 241 2.64 -33.57 -8.61
C GLU A 241 3.64 -32.79 -7.74
N TYR A 242 4.30 -31.77 -8.30
CA TYR A 242 5.21 -30.89 -7.57
C TYR A 242 4.72 -29.45 -7.63
N ALA A 243 4.92 -28.70 -6.53
CA ALA A 243 4.50 -27.31 -6.40
C ALA A 243 5.24 -26.59 -5.26
N LYS A 244 5.06 -25.28 -5.18
CA LYS A 244 5.52 -24.46 -4.05
C LYS A 244 7.04 -24.52 -3.85
N LEU A 245 7.76 -24.19 -4.92
CA LEU A 245 9.22 -24.09 -4.90
C LEU A 245 9.69 -22.97 -3.97
N SER A 246 10.75 -23.23 -3.23
CA SER A 246 11.40 -22.26 -2.38
C SER A 246 12.91 -22.49 -2.35
N LEU A 247 13.69 -21.42 -2.57
CA LEU A 247 15.15 -21.45 -2.49
C LEU A 247 15.62 -20.63 -1.30
N ALA A 248 16.68 -21.11 -0.63
CA ALA A 248 17.47 -20.25 0.26
C ALA A 248 18.08 -19.10 -0.53
N MET A 249 18.32 -17.96 0.12
CA MET A 249 18.78 -16.74 -0.55
C MET A 249 20.03 -16.91 -1.39
N ASP A 250 20.98 -17.71 -0.88
CA ASP A 250 22.26 -18.01 -1.52
C ASP A 250 22.17 -19.13 -2.57
N GLY A 251 20.99 -19.75 -2.73
CA GLY A 251 20.77 -20.84 -3.67
C GLY A 251 21.24 -22.23 -3.20
N ASN A 252 21.85 -22.37 -2.03
CA ASN A 252 22.46 -23.63 -1.59
C ASN A 252 21.47 -24.68 -1.09
N GLN A 253 20.22 -24.31 -0.89
CA GLN A 253 19.17 -25.22 -0.38
C GLN A 253 17.87 -24.98 -1.11
N ILE A 254 17.14 -26.07 -1.37
CA ILE A 254 15.89 -26.06 -2.11
C ILE A 254 14.84 -26.81 -1.29
N ALA A 255 13.63 -26.26 -1.23
CA ALA A 255 12.46 -26.93 -0.67
C ALA A 255 11.28 -26.84 -1.63
N PHE A 256 10.45 -27.87 -1.64
CA PHE A 256 9.23 -27.92 -2.45
C PHE A 256 8.24 -28.92 -1.88
N LEU A 257 7.00 -28.79 -2.30
CA LEU A 257 5.97 -29.78 -2.00
C LEU A 257 5.85 -30.78 -3.13
N GLY A 258 5.69 -32.06 -2.78
CA GLY A 258 5.41 -33.13 -3.72
C GLY A 258 4.22 -33.99 -3.26
N ASN A 259 3.37 -34.38 -4.19
CA ASN A 259 2.26 -35.29 -3.97
C ASN A 259 2.45 -36.54 -4.81
N PRO A 260 2.79 -37.67 -4.19
CA PRO A 260 2.97 -38.95 -4.92
C PRO A 260 1.65 -39.58 -5.37
N ASP A 261 0.53 -39.16 -4.78
CA ASP A 261 -0.79 -39.64 -5.16
C ASP A 261 -1.35 -38.83 -6.35
N THR A 262 -1.42 -39.45 -7.49
CA THR A 262 -2.00 -38.85 -8.72
C THR A 262 -3.49 -39.15 -8.89
N THR A 263 -4.13 -39.77 -7.89
CA THR A 263 -5.58 -39.97 -7.85
C THR A 263 -6.27 -38.64 -7.49
N LYS A 264 -7.59 -38.60 -7.67
CA LYS A 264 -8.41 -37.43 -7.27
C LYS A 264 -8.98 -37.62 -5.85
N ALA A 265 -8.20 -38.23 -4.94
CA ALA A 265 -8.62 -38.41 -3.56
C ALA A 265 -8.91 -37.06 -2.89
N GLN A 266 -9.94 -37.01 -2.05
CA GLN A 266 -10.28 -35.74 -1.31
C GLN A 266 -9.17 -35.31 -0.35
N VAL A 267 -8.41 -36.28 0.18
CA VAL A 267 -7.25 -36.04 1.02
C VAL A 267 -5.99 -36.31 0.22
N GLN A 268 -5.24 -35.27 -0.08
CA GLN A 268 -4.01 -35.33 -0.86
C GLN A 268 -2.80 -35.47 0.07
N PRO A 269 -1.96 -36.52 -0.08
CA PRO A 269 -0.81 -36.79 0.79
C PRO A 269 0.41 -35.96 0.37
N TRP A 270 0.35 -34.64 0.51
CA TRP A 270 1.49 -33.78 0.25
C TRP A 270 2.62 -34.04 1.22
N GLU A 271 3.85 -33.98 0.70
CA GLU A 271 5.10 -34.13 1.45
C GLU A 271 5.98 -32.91 1.23
N LEU A 272 6.78 -32.56 2.25
CA LEU A 272 7.81 -31.54 2.13
C LEU A 272 9.14 -32.20 1.76
N TYR A 273 9.66 -31.82 0.59
CA TYR A 273 10.96 -32.23 0.12
C TYR A 273 12.02 -31.18 0.41
N TYR A 274 13.21 -31.65 0.72
CA TYR A 274 14.40 -30.84 0.98
C TYR A 274 15.57 -31.39 0.17
N PHE A 275 16.37 -30.49 -0.39
CA PHE A 275 17.60 -30.76 -1.10
C PHE A 275 18.66 -29.75 -0.69
N ASP A 276 19.89 -30.23 -0.49
CA ASP A 276 21.07 -29.40 -0.44
C ASP A 276 22.20 -30.06 -1.28
N PHE A 277 23.09 -29.26 -1.80
CA PHE A 277 24.10 -29.72 -2.78
C PHE A 277 25.14 -30.70 -2.22
N ARG A 278 25.02 -31.11 -0.97
CA ARG A 278 25.78 -32.20 -0.36
C ARG A 278 25.08 -33.57 -0.51
N THR A 279 23.88 -33.56 -1.11
CA THR A 279 23.08 -34.77 -1.32
C THR A 279 22.83 -35.00 -2.82
N ASP A 280 22.67 -36.25 -3.24
CA ASP A 280 22.47 -36.60 -4.66
C ASP A 280 21.03 -36.37 -5.13
N SER A 281 20.06 -36.33 -4.23
CA SER A 281 18.64 -36.19 -4.56
C SER A 281 17.85 -35.56 -3.43
N ALA A 282 16.70 -34.96 -3.79
CA ALA A 282 15.78 -34.42 -2.81
C ALA A 282 15.12 -35.52 -1.97
N THR A 283 15.12 -35.36 -0.65
CA THR A 283 14.53 -36.26 0.32
C THR A 283 13.25 -35.70 0.94
N SER A 284 12.28 -36.56 1.21
CA SER A 284 11.08 -36.17 1.97
C SER A 284 11.45 -36.03 3.45
N ILE A 285 11.35 -34.80 4.00
CA ILE A 285 11.65 -34.51 5.39
C ILE A 285 10.38 -34.41 6.25
N ALA A 286 9.21 -34.20 5.65
CA ALA A 286 7.93 -34.28 6.32
C ALA A 286 6.90 -34.91 5.40
N ALA A 287 6.48 -36.12 5.76
CA ALA A 287 5.51 -36.91 5.03
C ALA A 287 4.20 -37.05 5.82
N LYS A 288 3.18 -37.60 5.17
CA LYS A 288 1.97 -38.08 5.81
C LYS A 288 2.34 -39.24 6.69
N ASN A 289 2.34 -39.07 7.99
CA ASN A 289 2.29 -40.22 8.90
C ASN A 289 0.84 -40.69 8.98
N LYS A 290 0.57 -41.95 8.66
CA LYS A 290 -0.81 -42.53 8.59
C LYS A 290 -1.61 -42.34 9.91
N SER A 291 -0.94 -42.04 10.99
CA SER A 291 -1.55 -41.86 12.34
C SER A 291 -1.35 -40.49 12.95
N ALA A 292 -0.60 -39.54 12.32
CA ALA A 292 -0.30 -38.27 12.91
C ALA A 292 -0.89 -37.11 12.09
N LEU A 293 -1.81 -36.41 12.70
CA LEU A 293 -2.26 -35.09 12.28
C LEU A 293 -1.39 -34.04 12.97
N PRO A 294 -1.12 -32.90 12.32
CA PRO A 294 -1.64 -32.38 11.07
C PRO A 294 -0.83 -32.81 9.82
N LEU A 295 -1.49 -32.76 8.65
CA LEU A 295 -0.88 -33.06 7.35
C LEU A 295 0.00 -31.90 6.85
N VAL A 296 0.96 -32.14 5.96
CA VAL A 296 1.65 -31.09 5.22
C VAL A 296 0.62 -30.34 4.36
N SER A 297 0.58 -29.02 4.50
CA SER A 297 -0.40 -28.18 3.81
C SER A 297 0.04 -27.79 2.41
N GLN A 298 -0.79 -28.07 1.41
CA GLN A 298 -0.61 -27.57 0.04
C GLN A 298 -0.83 -26.05 -0.10
N HIS A 299 -1.41 -25.41 0.92
CA HIS A 299 -1.79 -23.99 0.87
C HIS A 299 -0.71 -23.05 1.42
N ALA A 300 0.29 -23.58 2.13
CA ALA A 300 1.40 -22.82 2.67
C ALA A 300 2.66 -23.03 1.83
N GLU A 301 3.29 -21.91 1.46
CA GLU A 301 4.59 -21.94 0.77
C GLU A 301 5.72 -22.13 1.78
N PRO A 302 6.67 -23.04 1.52
CA PRO A 302 7.89 -23.12 2.31
C PRO A 302 8.67 -21.82 2.21
N ARG A 303 9.26 -21.36 3.32
CA ARG A 303 10.04 -20.12 3.38
C ARG A 303 11.29 -20.30 4.21
N TRP A 304 12.39 -19.73 3.75
CA TRP A 304 13.67 -19.80 4.43
C TRP A 304 13.89 -18.61 5.38
N SER A 305 14.67 -18.85 6.44
CA SER A 305 15.41 -17.76 7.09
C SER A 305 16.49 -17.24 6.15
N GLU A 306 16.91 -15.98 6.32
CA GLU A 306 17.90 -15.37 5.42
C GLU A 306 19.26 -16.11 5.45
N ASP A 307 19.62 -16.68 6.60
CA ASP A 307 20.84 -17.48 6.80
C ASP A 307 20.70 -18.95 6.37
N GLY A 308 19.53 -19.38 5.89
CA GLY A 308 19.28 -20.74 5.45
C GLY A 308 19.20 -21.78 6.57
N LYS A 309 19.24 -21.39 7.84
CA LYS A 309 19.17 -22.32 8.97
C LYS A 309 17.79 -22.89 9.17
N TYR A 310 16.75 -22.10 9.03
CA TYR A 310 15.37 -22.47 9.29
C TYR A 310 14.56 -22.54 8.01
N LEU A 311 13.82 -23.62 7.85
CA LEU A 311 12.81 -23.78 6.80
C LEU A 311 11.43 -23.82 7.44
N PHE A 312 10.64 -22.77 7.22
CA PHE A 312 9.26 -22.66 7.69
C PHE A 312 8.31 -23.28 6.67
N TYR A 313 7.35 -24.07 7.13
CA TYR A 313 6.36 -24.70 6.28
C TYR A 313 5.01 -24.85 6.99
N GLY A 314 3.96 -25.18 6.25
CA GLY A 314 2.61 -25.30 6.80
C GLY A 314 2.18 -26.73 7.06
N ARG A 315 1.43 -26.94 8.13
CA ARG A 315 0.63 -28.14 8.36
C ARG A 315 -0.82 -27.76 8.55
N ALA A 316 -1.74 -28.60 8.07
CA ALA A 316 -3.17 -28.39 8.14
C ALA A 316 -3.88 -29.58 8.76
N GLN A 317 -5.02 -29.32 9.39
CA GLN A 317 -5.91 -30.37 9.85
C GLN A 317 -6.49 -31.16 8.65
N MET A 318 -6.99 -32.34 8.89
CA MET A 318 -7.71 -33.13 7.87
C MET A 318 -8.91 -32.32 7.37
N PRO A 319 -9.10 -32.21 6.06
CA PRO A 319 -10.32 -31.64 5.52
C PRO A 319 -11.53 -32.52 5.86
N VAL A 320 -12.69 -31.91 5.93
CA VAL A 320 -13.94 -32.67 6.04
C VAL A 320 -14.14 -33.49 4.75
N ILE A 321 -14.23 -34.81 4.89
CA ILE A 321 -14.45 -35.72 3.77
C ILE A 321 -15.94 -35.67 3.41
N LYS A 322 -16.26 -35.23 2.20
CA LYS A 322 -17.62 -35.22 1.68
C LYS A 322 -18.01 -36.64 1.24
N ASP A 323 -19.21 -37.05 1.61
CA ASP A 323 -19.78 -38.28 1.05
C ASP A 323 -20.16 -38.03 -0.43
N THR A 324 -19.41 -38.63 -1.34
CA THR A 324 -19.63 -38.48 -2.77
C THR A 324 -20.62 -39.52 -3.33
N THR A 325 -21.21 -40.36 -2.48
CA THR A 325 -22.24 -41.34 -2.88
C THR A 325 -23.65 -40.76 -2.79
N LEU A 326 -23.83 -39.64 -2.07
CA LEU A 326 -25.10 -38.94 -1.92
C LEU A 326 -25.51 -38.22 -3.22
N LEU A 327 -26.78 -38.29 -3.55
CA LEU A 327 -27.38 -37.49 -4.60
C LEU A 327 -27.53 -36.04 -4.15
N PRO A 328 -27.67 -35.07 -5.09
CA PRO A 328 -27.81 -33.64 -4.69
C PRO A 328 -28.97 -33.36 -3.77
N ASP A 329 -30.06 -34.10 -3.86
CA ASP A 329 -31.27 -33.97 -3.01
C ASP A 329 -31.14 -34.72 -1.68
N GLU A 330 -30.13 -35.56 -1.49
CA GLU A 330 -29.80 -36.18 -0.22
C GLU A 330 -28.79 -35.36 0.62
N ILE A 331 -28.16 -34.36 0.00
CA ILE A 331 -27.23 -33.48 0.72
C ILE A 331 -28.05 -32.47 1.51
N VAL A 332 -27.99 -32.60 2.83
CA VAL A 332 -28.60 -31.63 3.73
C VAL A 332 -27.71 -30.38 3.80
N ASP A 333 -28.20 -29.28 3.25
CA ASP A 333 -27.55 -27.98 3.29
C ASP A 333 -28.25 -27.08 4.32
N VAL A 334 -27.91 -27.28 5.61
CA VAL A 334 -28.46 -26.54 6.75
C VAL A 334 -27.34 -25.79 7.45
N GLU A 335 -27.52 -24.50 7.63
CA GLU A 335 -26.63 -23.66 8.43
C GLU A 335 -27.25 -23.47 9.83
N ILE A 336 -26.51 -23.80 10.88
CA ILE A 336 -26.92 -23.65 12.27
C ILE A 336 -26.06 -22.57 12.90
N TRP A 337 -26.72 -21.51 13.39
CA TRP A 337 -26.07 -20.41 14.10
C TRP A 337 -26.51 -20.42 15.55
N THR A 338 -25.57 -20.24 16.44
CA THR A 338 -25.82 -20.23 17.86
C THR A 338 -25.17 -19.02 18.53
N THR A 339 -25.63 -18.70 19.73
CA THR A 339 -25.01 -17.67 20.56
C THR A 339 -23.62 -18.08 21.06
N GLU A 340 -23.23 -19.35 20.89
CA GLU A 340 -21.90 -19.87 21.25
C GLU A 340 -20.86 -19.68 20.14
N ASP A 341 -21.31 -19.31 18.93
CA ASP A 341 -20.41 -19.04 17.81
C ASP A 341 -19.46 -17.90 18.17
N LYS A 342 -18.17 -18.07 17.86
CA LYS A 342 -17.14 -17.05 18.10
C LYS A 342 -17.27 -15.86 17.18
N GLU A 343 -17.80 -16.07 16.00
CA GLU A 343 -18.01 -15.04 14.98
C GLU A 343 -19.43 -15.12 14.44
N ILE A 344 -20.02 -13.97 14.13
CA ILE A 344 -21.34 -13.91 13.49
C ILE A 344 -21.28 -14.48 12.08
N TYR A 345 -22.38 -15.03 11.59
CA TYR A 345 -22.46 -15.67 10.27
C TYR A 345 -21.85 -14.88 9.10
N PRO A 346 -22.11 -13.57 8.93
CA PRO A 346 -21.50 -12.82 7.82
C PRO A 346 -19.97 -12.81 7.88
N VAL A 347 -19.37 -12.77 9.07
CA VAL A 347 -17.91 -12.86 9.26
C VAL A 347 -17.40 -14.24 8.89
N GLN A 348 -18.07 -15.30 9.36
CA GLN A 348 -17.73 -16.68 9.01
C GLN A 348 -17.75 -16.87 7.49
N ASN A 349 -18.76 -16.33 6.81
CA ASN A 349 -18.91 -16.45 5.36
C ASN A 349 -17.79 -15.74 4.59
N VAL A 350 -17.39 -14.55 5.03
CA VAL A 350 -16.24 -13.83 4.46
C VAL A 350 -14.94 -14.62 4.64
N LYS A 351 -14.75 -15.26 5.80
CA LYS A 351 -13.52 -16.00 6.14
C LYS A 351 -13.51 -17.44 5.60
N LYS A 352 -14.64 -18.01 5.18
CA LYS A 352 -14.79 -19.43 4.79
C LYS A 352 -13.65 -19.95 3.91
N ALA A 353 -13.37 -19.26 2.80
CA ALA A 353 -12.32 -19.68 1.87
C ALA A 353 -10.90 -19.63 2.47
N GLN A 354 -10.67 -18.76 3.45
CA GLN A 354 -9.40 -18.69 4.19
C GLN A 354 -9.31 -19.82 5.21
N GLU A 355 -10.40 -20.09 5.93
CA GLU A 355 -10.47 -21.16 6.92
C GLU A 355 -10.29 -22.54 6.30
N GLU A 356 -10.88 -22.79 5.14
CA GLU A 356 -10.70 -24.04 4.37
C GLU A 356 -9.22 -24.29 3.98
N LYS A 357 -8.42 -23.22 3.90
CA LYS A 357 -6.98 -23.26 3.59
C LYS A 357 -6.08 -23.05 4.79
N ARG A 358 -6.64 -23.00 6.00
CA ARG A 358 -5.89 -22.71 7.23
C ARG A 358 -4.71 -23.65 7.39
N SER A 359 -3.57 -23.05 7.67
CA SER A 359 -2.32 -23.79 7.88
C SER A 359 -1.60 -23.25 9.10
N TYR A 360 -1.07 -24.14 9.90
CA TYR A 360 -0.26 -23.83 11.08
C TYR A 360 1.22 -23.91 10.73
N THR A 361 1.98 -22.90 11.10
CA THR A 361 3.40 -22.83 10.78
C THR A 361 4.22 -23.75 11.67
N TYR A 362 5.08 -24.52 11.02
CA TYR A 362 6.12 -25.34 11.60
C TYR A 362 7.48 -24.88 11.07
N VAL A 363 8.54 -25.18 11.81
CA VAL A 363 9.91 -24.94 11.36
C VAL A 363 10.68 -26.25 11.35
N TYR A 364 11.52 -26.42 10.34
CA TYR A 364 12.55 -27.45 10.24
C TYR A 364 13.91 -26.76 10.41
N ASP A 365 14.67 -27.16 11.42
CA ASP A 365 16.05 -26.71 11.62
C ASP A 365 16.95 -27.62 10.77
N THR A 366 17.65 -27.05 9.79
CA THR A 366 18.48 -27.77 8.84
C THR A 366 19.73 -28.38 9.47
N GLN A 367 20.16 -27.89 10.64
CA GLN A 367 21.32 -28.36 11.36
C GLN A 367 20.97 -29.54 12.30
N SER A 368 19.99 -29.33 13.16
CA SER A 368 19.56 -30.36 14.12
C SER A 368 18.61 -31.41 13.51
N LYS A 369 18.05 -31.15 12.31
CA LYS A 369 17.06 -32.00 11.64
C LYS A 369 15.74 -32.15 12.42
N GLN A 370 15.47 -31.25 13.35
CA GLN A 370 14.26 -31.28 14.18
C GLN A 370 13.14 -30.44 13.59
N HIS A 371 11.93 -30.88 13.86
CA HIS A 371 10.71 -30.11 13.52
C HIS A 371 10.08 -29.54 14.78
N THR A 372 9.79 -28.25 14.79
CA THR A 372 9.14 -27.56 15.91
C THR A 372 7.84 -26.92 15.42
N ALA A 373 6.75 -27.10 16.17
CA ALA A 373 5.50 -26.40 15.93
C ALA A 373 5.63 -24.95 16.43
N ILE A 374 5.29 -23.99 15.58
CA ILE A 374 5.24 -22.58 15.93
C ILE A 374 3.79 -22.19 16.21
N CYS A 375 2.89 -22.46 15.26
CA CYS A 375 1.47 -22.23 15.40
C CYS A 375 0.71 -23.51 15.73
N SER A 376 -0.43 -23.32 16.38
CA SER A 376 -1.36 -24.37 16.76
C SER A 376 -2.79 -23.83 16.74
N PRO A 377 -3.84 -24.66 16.91
CA PRO A 377 -5.20 -24.15 17.06
C PRO A 377 -5.42 -23.15 18.20
N ALA A 378 -4.58 -23.19 19.24
CA ALA A 378 -4.62 -22.22 20.34
C ALA A 378 -3.83 -20.92 20.06
N TRP A 379 -2.86 -20.97 19.18
CA TRP A 379 -1.97 -19.86 18.79
C TRP A 379 -1.85 -19.84 17.26
N GLU A 380 -2.80 -19.22 16.61
CA GLU A 380 -3.06 -19.41 15.18
C GLU A 380 -2.10 -18.65 14.26
N SER A 381 -1.52 -17.59 14.76
CA SER A 381 -0.73 -16.65 13.95
C SER A 381 0.64 -16.39 14.56
N ALA A 382 1.62 -16.11 13.69
CA ALA A 382 3.00 -15.86 14.09
C ALA A 382 3.54 -14.55 13.52
N VAL A 383 4.40 -13.88 14.28
CA VAL A 383 5.21 -12.73 13.90
C VAL A 383 6.68 -13.11 13.99
N PHE A 384 7.41 -12.81 12.94
CA PHE A 384 8.82 -13.12 12.77
C PHE A 384 9.65 -11.83 12.71
N THR A 385 10.96 -11.93 12.94
CA THR A 385 11.92 -10.93 12.49
C THR A 385 11.87 -10.82 10.95
N PRO A 386 12.21 -9.67 10.35
CA PRO A 386 12.19 -9.51 8.89
C PRO A 386 12.99 -10.57 8.14
N ASP A 387 14.15 -10.98 8.68
CA ASP A 387 15.05 -11.99 8.11
C ASP A 387 14.72 -13.44 8.55
N ARG A 388 13.83 -13.63 9.51
CA ARG A 388 13.47 -14.92 10.11
C ARG A 388 14.66 -15.69 10.72
N ASN A 389 15.77 -15.04 10.99
CA ASN A 389 16.94 -15.68 11.63
C ASN A 389 16.78 -15.81 13.14
N GLY A 390 15.82 -15.10 13.74
CA GLY A 390 15.62 -15.04 15.18
C GLY A 390 15.33 -16.41 15.79
N ARG A 391 15.89 -16.65 16.99
CA ARG A 391 15.58 -17.82 17.82
C ARG A 391 14.13 -17.77 18.33
N PHE A 392 13.62 -16.57 18.59
CA PHE A 392 12.30 -16.39 19.14
C PHE A 392 11.29 -15.95 18.08
N VAL A 393 10.11 -16.54 18.14
CA VAL A 393 8.95 -16.16 17.34
C VAL A 393 7.85 -15.75 18.31
N MET A 394 7.15 -14.69 17.98
CA MET A 394 5.97 -14.32 18.72
C MET A 394 4.75 -14.92 18.03
N VAL A 395 3.88 -15.56 18.83
CA VAL A 395 2.58 -16.03 18.36
C VAL A 395 1.46 -15.30 19.05
N TYR A 396 0.32 -15.23 18.38
CA TYR A 396 -0.86 -14.60 18.94
C TYR A 396 -2.14 -15.33 18.56
N THR A 397 -3.18 -15.11 19.37
CA THR A 397 -4.55 -15.55 19.11
C THR A 397 -5.52 -14.43 19.44
N ASP A 398 -6.55 -14.27 18.61
CA ASP A 398 -7.68 -13.37 18.84
C ASP A 398 -8.96 -14.11 19.28
N GLN A 399 -8.91 -15.44 19.35
CA GLN A 399 -10.07 -16.28 19.64
C GLN A 399 -10.87 -15.87 20.89
N PRO A 400 -10.25 -15.46 22.02
CA PRO A 400 -10.99 -15.01 23.19
C PRO A 400 -11.84 -13.75 22.96
N TYR A 401 -11.52 -12.98 21.89
CA TYR A 401 -12.09 -11.65 21.61
C TYR A 401 -12.92 -11.60 20.33
N GLN A 402 -12.97 -12.68 19.53
CA GLN A 402 -13.63 -12.71 18.23
C GLN A 402 -15.11 -12.35 18.31
N LYS A 403 -15.82 -12.91 19.29
CA LYS A 403 -17.25 -12.63 19.52
C LYS A 403 -17.49 -11.15 19.78
N GLU A 404 -16.76 -10.58 20.74
CA GLU A 404 -16.86 -9.17 21.11
C GLU A 404 -16.45 -8.23 19.96
N SER A 405 -15.46 -8.62 19.16
CA SER A 405 -14.94 -7.81 18.05
C SER A 405 -15.99 -7.54 16.95
N SER A 406 -17.07 -8.31 16.88
CA SER A 406 -18.13 -8.13 15.90
C SER A 406 -18.93 -6.83 16.10
N TRP A 407 -19.01 -6.33 17.35
CA TRP A 407 -19.68 -5.07 17.67
C TRP A 407 -18.75 -3.99 18.22
N THR A 408 -17.64 -4.36 18.88
CA THR A 408 -16.66 -3.36 19.37
C THR A 408 -15.71 -2.87 18.28
N GLY A 409 -15.54 -3.64 17.20
CA GLY A 409 -14.51 -3.38 16.18
C GLY A 409 -13.10 -3.75 16.64
N ASP A 410 -12.87 -3.96 17.92
CA ASP A 410 -11.56 -4.21 18.51
C ASP A 410 -11.01 -5.59 18.11
N ALA A 411 -9.80 -5.63 17.56
CA ALA A 411 -9.11 -6.87 17.19
C ALA A 411 -8.06 -7.23 18.23
N ARG A 412 -8.53 -7.45 19.49
CA ARG A 412 -7.63 -7.76 20.62
C ARG A 412 -6.97 -9.12 20.46
N LYS A 413 -5.78 -9.27 21.02
CA LYS A 413 -4.93 -10.47 20.89
C LYS A 413 -4.26 -10.80 22.21
N ASP A 414 -4.14 -12.10 22.49
CA ASP A 414 -3.20 -12.63 23.47
C ASP A 414 -1.88 -12.96 22.78
N LEU A 415 -0.76 -12.75 23.47
CA LEU A 415 0.59 -12.94 22.94
C LEU A 415 1.34 -14.01 23.71
N ALA A 416 2.13 -14.81 22.98
CA ALA A 416 3.08 -15.74 23.55
C ALA A 416 4.40 -15.73 22.78
N LYS A 417 5.50 -16.09 23.46
CA LYS A 417 6.80 -16.36 22.90
C LYS A 417 6.93 -17.85 22.58
N VAL A 418 7.47 -18.19 21.41
CA VAL A 418 7.91 -19.54 21.05
C VAL A 418 9.44 -19.55 20.93
N ASP A 419 10.09 -20.47 21.61
CA ASP A 419 11.51 -20.71 21.45
C ASP A 419 11.70 -21.84 20.42
N LEU A 420 12.32 -21.52 19.27
CA LEU A 420 12.51 -22.47 18.18
C LEU A 420 13.39 -23.68 18.52
N LEU A 421 14.26 -23.55 19.54
CA LEU A 421 15.15 -24.66 19.97
C LEU A 421 14.40 -25.68 20.84
N THR A 422 13.47 -25.22 21.69
CA THR A 422 12.82 -26.08 22.67
C THR A 422 11.36 -26.37 22.33
N GLY A 423 10.76 -25.58 21.47
CA GLY A 423 9.31 -25.59 21.17
C GLY A 423 8.45 -25.05 22.31
N ALA A 424 9.06 -24.49 23.36
CA ALA A 424 8.31 -23.95 24.48
C ALA A 424 7.48 -22.71 24.09
N VAL A 425 6.19 -22.72 24.40
CA VAL A 425 5.27 -21.61 24.21
C VAL A 425 5.00 -20.95 25.56
N ILE A 426 5.38 -19.69 25.70
CA ILE A 426 5.28 -18.93 26.97
C ILE A 426 4.39 -17.72 26.76
N PRO A 427 3.13 -17.72 27.27
CA PRO A 427 2.26 -16.54 27.25
C PRO A 427 2.87 -15.39 28.05
N PHE A 428 2.77 -14.14 27.57
CA PHE A 428 3.32 -12.98 28.27
C PHE A 428 2.41 -11.74 28.31
N ARG A 429 1.40 -11.63 27.44
CA ARG A 429 0.47 -10.50 27.45
C ARG A 429 -0.89 -10.92 26.91
N LYS A 430 -1.95 -10.32 27.45
CA LYS A 430 -3.35 -10.55 27.04
C LYS A 430 -4.02 -9.26 26.62
N GLY A 431 -4.96 -9.37 25.67
CA GLY A 431 -5.92 -8.34 25.33
C GLY A 431 -5.35 -7.09 24.67
N ILE A 432 -4.20 -7.15 24.01
CA ILE A 432 -3.66 -5.98 23.29
C ILE A 432 -4.43 -5.72 21.99
N LEU A 433 -4.66 -4.45 21.65
CA LEU A 433 -5.36 -4.05 20.43
C LEU A 433 -4.40 -3.88 19.25
N THR A 434 -3.22 -3.33 19.48
CA THR A 434 -2.27 -3.01 18.40
C THR A 434 -1.50 -4.22 17.90
N ASN A 435 -1.00 -4.12 16.65
CA ASN A 435 -0.19 -5.17 16.06
C ASN A 435 1.23 -5.18 16.66
N PRO A 436 1.60 -6.23 17.38
CA PRO A 436 2.92 -6.35 17.96
C PRO A 436 3.96 -6.67 16.89
N ARG A 437 5.22 -6.32 17.17
CA ARG A 437 6.38 -6.54 16.30
C ARG A 437 7.52 -7.17 17.09
N ILE A 438 8.50 -7.72 16.37
CA ILE A 438 9.79 -8.15 16.93
C ILE A 438 10.85 -7.17 16.46
N SER A 439 11.75 -6.79 17.35
CA SER A 439 12.91 -5.95 17.02
C SER A 439 13.85 -6.70 16.05
N PRO A 440 14.51 -6.02 15.11
CA PRO A 440 15.30 -6.68 14.08
C PRO A 440 16.46 -7.52 14.60
N GLY A 441 16.98 -7.25 15.80
CA GLY A 441 18.02 -8.04 16.49
C GLY A 441 17.49 -9.14 17.40
N ASP A 442 16.19 -9.48 17.35
CA ASP A 442 15.53 -10.58 18.10
C ASP A 442 15.60 -10.43 19.63
N LYS A 443 15.80 -9.20 20.16
CA LYS A 443 15.85 -9.00 21.61
C LYS A 443 14.50 -8.75 22.24
N PHE A 444 13.60 -8.05 21.52
CA PHE A 444 12.34 -7.57 22.07
C PHE A 444 11.14 -7.91 21.17
N ALA A 445 10.02 -8.33 21.78
CA ALA A 445 8.71 -8.01 21.24
C ALA A 445 8.32 -6.60 21.70
N TYR A 446 7.64 -5.82 20.85
CA TYR A 446 7.23 -4.46 21.19
C TYR A 446 5.95 -4.04 20.48
N GLY A 447 5.32 -3.04 21.03
CA GLY A 447 4.11 -2.45 20.46
C GLY A 447 3.63 -1.23 21.24
N TYR A 448 2.56 -0.63 20.74
CA TYR A 448 1.85 0.41 21.45
C TYR A 448 0.67 -0.20 22.21
N SER A 449 0.42 0.25 23.44
CA SER A 449 -0.76 -0.11 24.21
C SER A 449 -1.77 1.03 24.16
N ASP A 450 -2.92 0.78 23.55
CA ASP A 450 -4.04 1.73 23.49
C ASP A 450 -4.55 2.07 24.89
N ILE A 451 -4.74 1.05 25.73
CA ILE A 451 -5.26 1.19 27.12
C ILE A 451 -4.34 2.06 27.97
N ASP A 452 -3.03 1.80 27.90
CA ASP A 452 -2.04 2.54 28.69
C ASP A 452 -1.62 3.84 27.97
N SER A 453 -2.02 4.02 26.71
CA SER A 453 -1.61 5.11 25.80
C SER A 453 -0.09 5.31 25.76
N THR A 454 0.66 4.19 25.74
CA THR A 454 2.12 4.20 25.78
C THR A 454 2.72 3.00 25.07
N TRP A 455 4.03 3.03 24.83
CA TRP A 455 4.80 1.95 24.23
C TRP A 455 5.18 0.90 25.27
N TRP A 456 5.28 -0.36 24.83
CA TRP A 456 5.73 -1.47 25.64
C TRP A 456 6.77 -2.31 24.92
N THR A 457 7.61 -2.99 25.70
CA THR A 457 8.53 -4.02 25.26
C THR A 457 8.41 -5.28 26.12
N TYR A 458 8.75 -6.41 25.51
CA TYR A 458 8.96 -7.67 26.22
C TYR A 458 10.31 -8.23 25.79
N GLN A 459 11.25 -8.31 26.74
CA GLN A 459 12.59 -8.83 26.49
C GLN A 459 12.58 -10.35 26.47
N PHE A 460 12.90 -10.97 25.34
CA PHE A 460 12.80 -12.42 25.17
C PHE A 460 13.73 -13.21 26.08
N ALA A 461 14.94 -12.72 26.33
CA ALA A 461 15.94 -13.44 27.16
C ALA A 461 15.53 -13.51 28.63
N THR A 462 15.05 -12.44 29.21
CA THR A 462 14.70 -12.32 30.62
C THR A 462 13.24 -12.60 30.94
N GLY A 463 12.36 -12.51 29.95
CA GLY A 463 10.92 -12.55 30.15
C GLY A 463 10.34 -11.28 30.78
N THR A 464 11.08 -10.17 30.77
CA THR A 464 10.67 -8.92 31.40
C THR A 464 9.75 -8.13 30.46
N PHE A 465 8.55 -7.80 30.92
CA PHE A 465 7.63 -6.88 30.30
C PHE A 465 7.81 -5.47 30.86
N SER A 466 7.91 -4.45 30.01
CA SER A 466 8.15 -3.06 30.39
C SER A 466 7.20 -2.12 29.66
N LEU A 467 6.58 -1.19 30.42
CA LEU A 467 5.89 -0.02 29.87
C LEU A 467 6.83 1.18 29.90
N MET A 468 6.79 2.00 28.85
CA MET A 468 7.56 3.24 28.79
C MET A 468 7.03 4.25 29.81
N LYS A 469 7.91 4.80 30.64
CA LYS A 469 7.57 5.90 31.56
C LYS A 469 7.32 7.19 30.80
N ARG A 470 6.26 7.91 31.21
CA ARG A 470 5.80 9.15 30.55
C ARG A 470 5.87 10.39 31.45
N ASP A 471 6.20 10.26 32.72
CA ASP A 471 6.14 11.34 33.69
C ASP A 471 6.97 12.55 33.24
N GLY A 472 6.31 13.69 33.05
CA GLY A 472 6.93 14.92 32.60
C GLY A 472 7.30 14.99 31.10
N LEU A 473 6.85 14.01 30.28
CA LEU A 473 7.10 13.96 28.84
C LEU A 473 5.84 14.36 28.05
N PRO A 474 6.01 14.83 26.80
CA PRO A 474 4.88 15.03 25.91
C PRO A 474 4.18 13.71 25.55
N SER A 475 3.00 13.80 24.99
CA SER A 475 2.23 12.65 24.54
C SER A 475 2.88 12.00 23.33
N PHE A 476 3.01 10.66 23.34
CA PHE A 476 3.46 9.85 22.19
C PHE A 476 2.28 9.32 21.37
N TYR A 477 1.09 9.83 21.64
CA TYR A 477 -0.16 9.53 20.96
C TYR A 477 -0.76 10.82 20.37
N ASP A 478 -1.68 10.66 19.45
CA ASP A 478 -2.34 11.76 18.76
C ASP A 478 -3.04 12.71 19.76
N GLU A 479 -2.45 13.90 19.91
CA GLU A 479 -2.93 14.96 20.79
C GLU A 479 -4.21 15.63 20.25
N GLU A 480 -4.55 15.42 18.99
CA GLU A 480 -5.71 15.99 18.32
C GLU A 480 -6.84 14.98 18.11
N ASN A 481 -6.75 13.81 18.77
CA ASN A 481 -7.78 12.80 18.70
C ASN A 481 -9.12 13.34 19.17
N ASP A 482 -10.12 13.35 18.30
CA ASP A 482 -11.47 13.83 18.55
C ASP A 482 -12.55 12.74 18.43
N VAL A 483 -12.13 11.48 18.46
CA VAL A 483 -13.02 10.31 18.50
C VAL A 483 -13.03 9.67 19.88
N PRO A 484 -14.13 8.98 20.28
CA PRO A 484 -14.23 8.38 21.63
C PRO A 484 -13.26 7.22 21.90
N THR A 485 -12.65 6.62 20.87
CA THR A 485 -11.66 5.57 21.05
C THR A 485 -10.33 6.12 21.58
N HIS A 486 -9.50 5.24 22.15
CA HIS A 486 -8.16 5.60 22.59
C HIS A 486 -7.31 6.11 21.40
N PRO A 487 -6.50 7.15 21.58
CA PRO A 487 -5.70 7.74 20.52
C PRO A 487 -4.64 6.79 20.01
N ASN A 488 -4.36 6.85 18.72
CA ASN A 488 -3.25 6.14 18.10
C ASN A 488 -1.90 6.80 18.45
N SER A 489 -0.80 6.04 18.39
CA SER A 489 0.54 6.61 18.54
C SER A 489 0.95 7.40 17.29
N TYR A 490 1.86 8.36 17.45
CA TYR A 490 2.52 9.01 16.31
C TYR A 490 3.49 8.09 15.55
N GLY A 491 3.73 6.87 16.04
CA GLY A 491 4.54 5.84 15.39
C GLY A 491 6.01 5.85 15.81
N ILE A 492 6.84 5.21 14.97
CA ILE A 492 8.27 4.97 15.23
C ILE A 492 9.09 5.20 13.96
N ALA A 493 10.37 5.52 14.13
CA ALA A 493 11.37 5.46 13.05
C ALA A 493 11.91 4.04 12.85
N GLY A 494 12.21 3.34 13.93
CA GLY A 494 12.79 2.00 13.94
C GLY A 494 13.73 1.77 15.13
N TRP A 495 14.50 0.71 15.07
CA TRP A 495 15.50 0.38 16.10
C TRP A 495 16.91 0.77 15.66
N ILE A 496 17.68 1.33 16.59
CA ILE A 496 19.14 1.50 16.42
C ILE A 496 19.78 0.11 16.41
N LYS A 497 20.90 -0.03 15.68
CA LYS A 497 21.66 -1.27 15.51
C LYS A 497 21.76 -2.04 16.84
N ASP A 498 21.64 -3.35 16.76
CA ASP A 498 21.68 -4.29 17.90
C ASP A 498 20.56 -4.06 18.94
N ASP A 499 19.42 -3.54 18.49
CA ASP A 499 18.25 -3.22 19.33
C ASP A 499 18.61 -2.35 20.57
N GLN A 500 19.52 -1.39 20.40
CA GLN A 500 19.96 -0.54 21.50
C GLN A 500 18.89 0.41 21.98
N SER A 501 18.13 1.00 21.06
CA SER A 501 17.03 1.90 21.36
C SER A 501 15.98 1.89 20.25
N LEU A 502 14.73 1.99 20.63
CA LEU A 502 13.59 2.24 19.75
C LEU A 502 13.43 3.74 19.57
N ILE A 503 13.38 4.21 18.33
CA ILE A 503 13.16 5.62 18.01
C ILE A 503 11.66 5.84 17.82
N LEU A 504 11.09 6.61 18.72
CA LEU A 504 9.66 6.94 18.83
C LEU A 504 9.40 8.36 18.35
N TYR A 505 8.15 8.65 18.03
CA TYR A 505 7.67 10.00 17.73
C TYR A 505 6.68 10.48 18.78
N ASP A 506 6.84 11.75 19.19
CA ASP A 506 5.72 12.56 19.62
C ASP A 506 5.16 13.36 18.42
N ARG A 507 4.30 14.35 18.65
CA ARG A 507 3.74 15.18 17.58
C ARG A 507 4.83 15.81 16.70
N TYR A 508 5.89 16.32 17.28
CA TYR A 508 6.93 17.10 16.59
C TYR A 508 8.30 16.43 16.57
N ASP A 509 8.64 15.68 17.62
CA ASP A 509 10.00 15.29 17.89
C ASP A 509 10.25 13.79 17.83
N MET A 510 11.52 13.44 17.66
CA MET A 510 12.05 12.08 17.73
C MET A 510 12.65 11.84 19.12
N TRP A 511 12.46 10.63 19.63
CA TRP A 511 12.88 10.21 20.97
C TRP A 511 13.53 8.83 20.93
N ALA A 512 14.62 8.64 21.66
CA ALA A 512 15.28 7.35 21.82
C ALA A 512 14.88 6.70 23.15
N TRP A 513 14.34 5.48 23.11
CA TRP A 513 14.01 4.68 24.29
C TRP A 513 14.72 3.32 24.25
N SER A 514 15.43 2.98 25.33
CA SER A 514 16.20 1.72 25.42
C SER A 514 15.34 0.44 25.46
N GLY A 515 14.01 0.58 25.51
CA GLY A 515 13.11 -0.56 25.69
C GLY A 515 13.03 -1.08 27.15
N GLU A 516 13.73 -0.46 28.07
CA GLU A 516 13.69 -0.78 29.51
C GLU A 516 12.77 0.20 30.24
N GLY A 517 11.77 -0.32 30.94
CA GLY A 517 10.77 0.50 31.61
C GLY A 517 11.27 1.42 32.72
N SER A 518 12.48 1.13 33.25
CA SER A 518 13.13 1.95 34.28
C SER A 518 13.71 3.27 33.75
N LYS A 519 13.98 3.36 32.43
CA LYS A 519 14.59 4.53 31.79
C LYS A 519 13.55 5.29 30.98
N ALA A 520 13.50 6.60 31.19
CA ALA A 520 12.71 7.49 30.36
C ALA A 520 13.34 7.65 28.96
N PRO A 521 12.54 7.86 27.90
CA PRO A 521 13.09 8.20 26.58
C PRO A 521 13.83 9.56 26.62
N VAL A 522 14.81 9.69 25.72
CA VAL A 522 15.62 10.89 25.57
C VAL A 522 15.26 11.57 24.26
N THR A 523 15.01 12.89 24.29
CA THR A 523 14.71 13.65 23.08
C THR A 523 15.93 13.77 22.17
N LEU A 524 15.70 13.60 20.86
CA LEU A 524 16.71 13.73 19.82
C LEU A 524 16.58 15.04 19.05
N THR A 525 15.39 15.60 18.94
CA THR A 525 15.11 16.84 18.20
C THR A 525 14.34 17.80 19.09
N LYS A 526 14.21 19.07 18.67
CA LYS A 526 13.54 20.14 19.44
C LYS A 526 12.62 20.97 18.52
N GLY A 527 11.62 20.33 17.96
CA GLY A 527 10.69 20.94 17.02
C GLY A 527 9.44 21.54 17.66
N ARG A 528 9.08 21.10 18.87
CA ARG A 528 7.80 21.48 19.50
C ARG A 528 7.60 22.97 19.66
N GLU A 529 8.60 23.71 20.09
CA GLU A 529 8.50 25.18 20.25
C GLU A 529 8.28 25.91 18.91
N GLN A 530 8.87 25.37 17.84
CA GLN A 530 8.79 25.91 16.48
C GLN A 530 7.64 25.32 15.66
N LYS A 531 6.90 24.36 16.23
CA LYS A 531 5.90 23.55 15.53
C LYS A 531 6.46 22.84 14.28
N LEU A 532 7.72 22.44 14.34
CA LEU A 532 8.44 21.77 13.27
C LEU A 532 8.44 20.25 13.49
N VAL A 533 7.76 19.52 12.63
CA VAL A 533 7.61 18.06 12.69
C VAL A 533 8.83 17.38 12.08
N HIS A 534 9.45 16.47 12.83
CA HIS A 534 10.61 15.68 12.41
C HIS A 534 10.21 14.22 12.19
N ARG A 535 10.46 13.69 10.99
CA ARG A 535 10.17 12.28 10.65
C ARG A 535 11.32 11.68 9.87
N TYR A 536 11.82 10.54 10.34
CA TYR A 536 12.87 9.78 9.66
C TYR A 536 12.37 9.28 8.29
N ILE A 537 13.24 9.34 7.29
CA ILE A 537 13.02 8.75 5.97
C ILE A 537 13.96 7.56 5.79
N LYS A 538 13.39 6.38 5.64
CA LYS A 538 14.11 5.17 5.23
C LYS A 538 14.37 5.23 3.73
N ALA A 539 15.50 5.82 3.34
CA ALA A 539 15.88 5.97 1.92
C ALA A 539 16.45 4.68 1.31
N ASP A 540 17.02 3.80 2.13
CA ASP A 540 17.46 2.47 1.74
C ASP A 540 16.44 1.42 2.19
N ALA A 541 15.80 0.75 1.23
CA ALA A 541 14.79 -0.28 1.52
C ALA A 541 15.36 -1.50 2.26
N GLU A 542 16.67 -1.78 2.12
CA GLU A 542 17.35 -2.92 2.74
C GLU A 542 17.83 -2.64 4.16
N GLU A 543 17.76 -1.39 4.62
CA GLU A 543 18.17 -1.03 5.97
C GLU A 543 17.31 -1.74 7.02
N LYS A 544 17.96 -2.55 7.89
CA LYS A 544 17.30 -3.26 9.01
C LYS A 544 17.27 -2.42 10.28
N PHE A 545 18.29 -1.61 10.49
CA PHE A 545 18.50 -0.81 11.69
C PHE A 545 18.90 0.61 11.32
N LEU A 546 18.51 1.56 12.15
CA LEU A 546 19.09 2.88 12.07
C LEU A 546 20.57 2.82 12.51
N SER A 547 21.43 3.47 11.74
CA SER A 547 22.85 3.55 12.07
C SER A 547 23.07 4.37 13.34
N PRO A 548 23.92 3.91 14.28
CA PRO A 548 24.31 4.72 15.44
C PRO A 548 25.32 5.83 15.12
N SER A 549 25.89 5.85 13.90
CA SER A 549 26.98 6.77 13.53
C SER A 549 26.74 7.49 12.19
N ALA A 550 26.09 6.84 11.21
CA ALA A 550 25.79 7.49 9.93
C ALA A 550 24.57 8.42 10.08
N PRO A 551 24.59 9.59 9.42
CA PRO A 551 23.48 10.54 9.48
C PRO A 551 22.16 9.96 8.96
N TRP A 552 21.06 10.35 9.59
CA TRP A 552 19.70 9.97 9.20
C TRP A 552 19.04 11.06 8.38
N LEU A 553 18.39 10.68 7.30
CA LEU A 553 17.58 11.59 6.51
C LEU A 553 16.26 11.88 7.24
N ILE A 554 15.95 13.15 7.44
CA ILE A 554 14.79 13.63 8.16
C ILE A 554 13.92 14.47 7.23
N HIS A 555 12.65 14.14 7.14
CA HIS A 555 11.62 15.01 6.59
C HIS A 555 11.19 16.02 7.65
N LEU A 556 11.15 17.27 7.26
CA LEU A 556 10.70 18.41 8.07
C LEU A 556 9.37 18.92 7.52
N LYS A 557 8.44 19.24 8.41
CA LYS A 557 7.18 19.94 8.06
C LYS A 557 6.88 21.01 9.11
N ASP A 558 6.72 22.24 8.67
CA ASP A 558 6.18 23.32 9.49
C ASP A 558 4.67 23.15 9.61
N ASP A 559 4.18 22.93 10.84
CA ASP A 559 2.75 22.70 11.09
C ASP A 559 1.88 23.97 10.93
N THR A 560 2.50 25.16 10.84
CA THR A 560 1.78 26.43 10.70
C THR A 560 1.49 26.79 9.24
N ASN A 561 2.49 26.73 8.37
CA ASN A 561 2.39 27.09 6.96
C ASN A 561 2.47 25.91 6.00
N LYS A 562 2.62 24.67 6.55
CA LYS A 562 2.70 23.41 5.83
C LYS A 562 3.92 23.26 4.91
N SER A 563 4.86 24.21 4.91
CA SER A 563 6.11 24.10 4.15
C SER A 563 6.90 22.87 4.59
N THR A 564 7.50 22.18 3.63
CA THR A 564 8.30 21.00 3.93
C THR A 564 9.73 21.12 3.42
N GLY A 565 10.59 20.20 3.84
CA GLY A 565 11.98 20.11 3.41
C GLY A 565 12.68 18.89 3.98
N TYR A 566 13.98 18.82 3.75
CA TYR A 566 14.83 17.76 4.26
C TYR A 566 15.96 18.30 5.11
N SER A 567 16.36 17.51 6.09
CA SER A 567 17.56 17.74 6.89
C SER A 567 18.25 16.43 7.22
N TRP A 568 19.43 16.50 7.80
CA TRP A 568 20.20 15.35 8.26
C TRP A 568 20.40 15.42 9.78
N PHE A 569 20.03 14.36 10.47
CA PHE A 569 20.28 14.20 11.89
C PHE A 569 21.55 13.37 12.10
N ASN A 570 22.50 13.89 12.86
CA ASN A 570 23.71 13.18 13.22
C ASN A 570 23.52 12.49 14.58
N PRO A 571 23.41 11.15 14.63
CA PRO A 571 23.16 10.44 15.87
C PRO A 571 24.37 10.46 16.83
N SER A 572 25.60 10.68 16.36
CA SER A 572 26.79 10.74 17.21
C SER A 572 26.92 12.04 18.01
N SER A 573 26.44 13.15 17.47
CA SER A 573 26.45 14.47 18.12
C SER A 573 25.10 14.93 18.63
N PHE A 574 24.03 14.13 18.39
CA PHE A 574 22.66 14.51 18.71
C PHE A 574 22.26 15.88 18.14
N SER A 575 22.68 16.15 16.91
CA SER A 575 22.43 17.41 16.24
C SER A 575 21.76 17.25 14.89
N LEU A 576 20.82 18.15 14.62
CA LEU A 576 20.24 18.31 13.29
C LEU A 576 21.14 19.25 12.49
N ASP A 577 21.35 18.97 11.21
CA ASP A 577 22.00 19.92 10.29
C ASP A 577 21.14 21.17 10.20
N SER A 578 21.72 22.32 10.55
CA SER A 578 21.04 23.61 10.54
C SER A 578 20.86 24.20 9.13
N ALA A 579 21.57 23.66 8.14
CA ALA A 579 21.49 24.08 6.74
C ALA A 579 20.35 23.38 5.99
N TYR A 580 19.12 23.54 6.45
CA TYR A 580 17.92 23.10 5.74
C TYR A 580 17.09 24.29 5.26
N VAL A 581 16.37 24.08 4.17
CA VAL A 581 15.44 25.07 3.62
C VAL A 581 14.06 24.45 3.54
N LEU A 582 13.12 25.05 4.28
CA LEU A 582 11.70 24.77 4.06
C LEU A 582 11.21 25.62 2.89
N SER A 583 10.33 25.08 2.11
CA SER A 583 9.72 25.77 0.98
C SER A 583 8.24 25.40 0.83
N ASP A 584 7.48 26.24 0.13
CA ASP A 584 6.04 26.08 -0.12
C ASP A 584 5.79 24.95 -1.14
N PHE A 585 6.33 23.77 -0.79
CA PHE A 585 6.18 22.53 -1.51
C PHE A 585 5.94 21.39 -0.53
N GLU A 586 5.20 20.37 -0.98
CA GLU A 586 5.24 19.06 -0.36
C GLU A 586 6.40 18.28 -0.96
N HIS A 587 7.39 17.98 -0.14
CA HIS A 587 8.52 17.11 -0.48
C HIS A 587 8.19 15.67 -0.12
N SER A 588 8.30 14.77 -1.09
CA SER A 588 7.94 13.36 -0.89
C SER A 588 8.73 12.70 0.22
N ARG A 589 8.03 12.01 1.12
CA ARG A 589 8.67 11.08 2.07
C ARG A 589 9.19 9.80 1.42
N GLN A 590 8.83 9.54 0.17
CA GLN A 590 9.34 8.44 -0.62
C GLN A 590 10.60 8.89 -1.36
N VAL A 591 11.73 8.84 -0.70
CA VAL A 591 13.05 9.12 -1.27
C VAL A 591 13.74 7.80 -1.57
N ASN A 592 14.18 7.61 -2.82
CA ASN A 592 14.96 6.45 -3.24
C ASN A 592 16.44 6.82 -3.33
N LYS A 593 17.27 6.21 -2.49
CA LYS A 593 18.73 6.37 -2.55
C LYS A 593 19.32 5.28 -3.45
N SER A 594 20.28 5.65 -4.31
CA SER A 594 21.10 4.67 -5.00
C SER A 594 21.96 3.87 -4.00
N ARG A 595 22.23 2.58 -4.30
CA ARG A 595 22.93 1.70 -3.33
C ARG A 595 24.40 2.05 -3.14
N SER A 596 25.11 2.45 -4.20
CA SER A 596 26.56 2.68 -4.17
C SER A 596 26.98 4.13 -4.36
N ALA A 597 26.03 5.08 -4.46
CA ALA A 597 26.31 6.50 -4.56
C ALA A 597 25.37 7.32 -3.67
N ASP A 598 25.76 8.54 -3.33
CA ASP A 598 24.89 9.49 -2.61
C ASP A 598 23.99 10.26 -3.59
N THR A 599 23.24 9.51 -4.39
CA THR A 599 22.27 10.04 -5.34
C THR A 599 20.87 9.68 -4.88
N TYR A 600 19.99 10.68 -4.84
CA TYR A 600 18.64 10.61 -4.27
C TYR A 600 17.61 10.99 -5.32
N LEU A 601 16.58 10.16 -5.48
CA LEU A 601 15.46 10.36 -6.36
C LEU A 601 14.20 10.60 -5.53
N PHE A 602 13.50 11.71 -5.76
CA PHE A 602 12.30 12.11 -5.02
C PHE A 602 11.38 12.97 -5.87
N THR A 603 10.22 13.34 -5.36
CA THR A 603 9.33 14.33 -5.97
C THR A 603 9.10 15.50 -5.02
N LYS A 604 8.82 16.67 -5.58
CA LYS A 604 8.26 17.81 -4.86
C LYS A 604 7.15 18.43 -5.68
N GLU A 605 6.12 18.87 -5.01
CA GLU A 605 4.91 19.41 -5.63
C GLU A 605 4.34 20.59 -4.84
N ASN A 606 3.55 21.39 -5.51
CA ASN A 606 2.59 22.28 -4.87
C ASN A 606 1.37 22.43 -5.78
N PHE A 607 0.40 23.23 -5.37
CA PHE A 607 -0.83 23.39 -6.14
C PHE A 607 -0.61 23.71 -7.63
N ALA A 608 0.41 24.50 -7.95
CA ALA A 608 0.74 24.92 -9.33
C ALA A 608 1.81 24.05 -9.99
N THR A 609 2.54 23.23 -9.25
CA THR A 609 3.68 22.46 -9.75
C THR A 609 3.43 20.98 -9.62
N PHE A 610 3.34 20.28 -10.75
CA PHE A 610 3.19 18.81 -10.78
C PHE A 610 4.37 18.12 -10.09
N PRO A 611 4.15 16.97 -9.41
CA PRO A 611 5.20 16.18 -8.72
C PRO A 611 6.16 15.50 -9.70
N ASP A 612 6.91 16.31 -10.43
CA ASP A 612 7.98 15.84 -11.29
C ASP A 612 9.18 15.30 -10.49
N LEU A 613 9.89 14.35 -11.08
CA LEU A 613 11.05 13.72 -10.48
C LEU A 613 12.20 14.71 -10.32
N GLN A 614 12.79 14.70 -9.14
CA GLN A 614 13.97 15.45 -8.74
C GLN A 614 15.13 14.48 -8.49
N LEU A 615 16.31 14.83 -8.94
CA LEU A 615 17.53 14.08 -8.68
C LEU A 615 18.53 14.98 -7.94
N SER A 616 19.11 14.48 -6.84
CA SER A 616 20.13 15.20 -6.06
C SER A 616 21.36 14.31 -5.87
N GLY A 617 22.53 14.86 -6.07
CA GLY A 617 23.82 14.21 -5.80
C GLY A 617 24.61 14.84 -4.63
N ASP A 618 24.01 15.77 -3.90
CA ASP A 618 24.67 16.57 -2.85
C ASP A 618 23.91 16.51 -1.49
N ARG A 619 23.36 15.34 -1.18
CA ARG A 619 22.58 15.08 0.05
C ARG A 619 21.33 15.98 0.17
N LEU A 620 20.62 16.15 -0.95
CA LEU A 620 19.36 16.90 -1.03
C LEU A 620 19.48 18.42 -0.78
N LYS A 621 20.69 19.00 -0.86
CA LYS A 621 20.88 20.45 -0.76
C LYS A 621 20.38 21.16 -2.02
N THR A 622 20.70 20.57 -3.17
CA THR A 622 20.16 21.00 -4.48
C THR A 622 19.54 19.83 -5.22
N SER A 623 18.71 20.12 -6.20
CA SER A 623 18.12 19.08 -7.05
C SER A 623 17.92 19.56 -8.47
N VAL A 624 17.95 18.63 -9.42
CA VAL A 624 17.66 18.86 -10.83
C VAL A 624 16.35 18.15 -11.18
N LYS A 625 15.43 18.86 -11.81
CA LYS A 625 14.19 18.26 -12.35
C LYS A 625 14.55 17.41 -13.59
N ILE A 626 14.26 16.12 -13.53
CA ILE A 626 14.60 15.14 -14.57
C ILE A 626 13.39 14.62 -15.36
N SER A 627 12.18 15.01 -14.98
CA SER A 627 10.96 14.71 -15.71
C SER A 627 10.17 15.97 -16.03
N ASP A 628 9.37 15.93 -17.06
CA ASP A 628 8.38 16.94 -17.43
C ASP A 628 7.14 16.18 -17.93
N ALA A 629 6.36 15.66 -16.96
CA ALA A 629 5.31 14.70 -17.24
C ALA A 629 4.07 15.36 -17.87
N ASN A 630 3.78 16.60 -17.49
CA ASN A 630 2.58 17.31 -17.88
C ASN A 630 2.86 18.74 -18.37
N PRO A 631 3.68 18.93 -19.40
CA PRO A 631 4.04 20.26 -19.93
C PRO A 631 2.83 21.05 -20.45
N GLN A 632 1.74 20.35 -20.80
CA GLN A 632 0.48 20.96 -21.24
C GLN A 632 -0.19 21.81 -20.16
N GLN A 633 0.12 21.58 -18.86
CA GLN A 633 -0.47 22.35 -17.75
C GLN A 633 -0.37 23.88 -17.96
N LYS A 634 0.72 24.32 -18.54
CA LYS A 634 0.98 25.75 -18.84
C LYS A 634 -0.05 26.38 -19.78
N GLN A 635 -0.86 25.54 -20.48
CA GLN A 635 -1.90 26.01 -21.41
C GLN A 635 -3.25 26.23 -20.71
N TYR A 636 -3.36 25.86 -19.43
CA TYR A 636 -4.62 25.90 -18.69
C TYR A 636 -4.62 26.98 -17.63
N ALA A 637 -5.78 27.58 -17.45
CA ALA A 637 -6.09 28.44 -16.31
C ALA A 637 -6.11 27.57 -15.04
N TRP A 638 -5.26 27.85 -14.04
CA TRP A 638 -5.04 26.90 -12.95
C TRP A 638 -5.57 27.37 -11.59
N GLY A 639 -5.46 28.66 -11.26
CA GLY A 639 -5.80 29.19 -9.95
C GLY A 639 -4.66 29.05 -8.92
N SER A 640 -4.97 29.37 -7.68
CA SER A 640 -4.04 29.34 -6.55
C SER A 640 -4.74 28.81 -5.29
N ILE A 641 -3.95 28.44 -4.27
CA ILE A 641 -4.44 27.95 -2.99
C ILE A 641 -3.74 28.64 -1.83
N GLN A 642 -4.45 28.83 -0.72
CA GLN A 642 -3.91 29.39 0.51
C GLN A 642 -4.65 28.85 1.73
N LEU A 643 -4.05 28.97 2.93
CA LEU A 643 -4.77 28.82 4.18
C LEU A 643 -5.69 30.01 4.38
N TYR A 644 -6.90 29.76 4.85
CA TYR A 644 -7.84 30.77 5.29
C TYR A 644 -8.15 30.56 6.76
N HIS A 645 -8.06 31.61 7.54
CA HIS A 645 -8.29 31.60 8.98
C HIS A 645 -9.49 32.48 9.32
N TRP A 646 -10.36 32.00 10.22
CA TRP A 646 -11.51 32.74 10.68
C TRP A 646 -11.83 32.43 12.13
N MET A 647 -12.53 33.34 12.78
CA MET A 647 -13.07 33.11 14.11
C MET A 647 -14.44 32.47 14.00
N ASP A 648 -14.63 31.31 14.61
CA ASP A 648 -15.95 30.69 14.67
C ASP A 648 -16.86 31.34 15.72
N TRP A 649 -18.10 30.91 15.81
CA TRP A 649 -19.06 31.50 16.73
C TRP A 649 -18.77 31.20 18.22
N ASP A 650 -17.94 30.22 18.51
CA ASP A 650 -17.43 29.94 19.87
C ASP A 650 -16.11 30.68 20.18
N SER A 651 -15.72 31.63 19.35
CA SER A 651 -14.47 32.42 19.45
C SER A 651 -13.20 31.54 19.36
N VAL A 652 -13.26 30.47 18.57
CA VAL A 652 -12.12 29.57 18.28
C VAL A 652 -11.58 29.95 16.89
N MET A 653 -10.26 30.15 16.78
CA MET A 653 -9.61 30.32 15.48
C MET A 653 -9.63 29.01 14.71
N ARG A 654 -10.22 29.03 13.52
CA ARG A 654 -10.33 27.89 12.60
C ARG A 654 -9.45 28.11 11.39
N THR A 655 -9.18 27.01 10.70
CA THR A 655 -8.37 26.99 9.49
C THR A 655 -9.06 26.14 8.42
N GLY A 656 -8.83 26.48 7.17
CA GLY A 656 -9.25 25.69 6.02
C GLY A 656 -8.43 26.04 4.79
N LEU A 657 -8.63 25.31 3.72
CA LEU A 657 -8.06 25.59 2.41
C LEU A 657 -9.00 26.50 1.61
N LEU A 658 -8.43 27.52 0.99
CA LEU A 658 -9.12 28.42 0.09
C LEU A 658 -8.45 28.39 -1.27
N VAL A 659 -9.17 27.88 -2.28
CA VAL A 659 -8.72 27.87 -3.67
C VAL A 659 -9.36 29.02 -4.41
N LEU A 660 -8.52 29.82 -5.05
CA LEU A 660 -8.92 31.02 -5.78
C LEU A 660 -8.81 30.81 -7.29
N PRO A 661 -9.75 31.32 -8.09
CA PRO A 661 -9.69 31.23 -9.56
C PRO A 661 -8.52 32.06 -10.12
N PRO A 662 -8.07 31.75 -11.34
CA PRO A 662 -7.09 32.57 -12.05
C PRO A 662 -7.57 34.02 -12.18
N GLY A 663 -6.66 34.96 -11.97
CA GLY A 663 -7.01 36.39 -12.05
C GLY A 663 -7.99 36.85 -10.96
N PHE A 664 -7.96 36.19 -9.80
CA PHE A 664 -8.81 36.58 -8.66
C PHE A 664 -8.69 38.06 -8.34
N ASP A 665 -9.84 38.76 -8.27
CA ASP A 665 -9.95 40.17 -7.98
C ASP A 665 -10.65 40.38 -6.63
N THR A 666 -9.98 40.99 -5.68
CA THR A 666 -10.50 41.27 -4.33
C THR A 666 -11.71 42.24 -4.30
N LEU A 667 -12.00 42.92 -5.42
CA LEU A 667 -13.16 43.80 -5.54
C LEU A 667 -14.44 43.05 -6.00
N ARG A 668 -14.33 41.77 -6.25
CA ARG A 668 -15.43 40.94 -6.75
C ARG A 668 -15.68 39.77 -5.83
N SER A 669 -16.93 39.34 -5.72
CA SER A 669 -17.32 38.08 -5.08
C SER A 669 -17.52 37.02 -6.13
N TYR A 670 -17.23 35.74 -5.75
CA TYR A 670 -17.22 34.61 -6.66
C TYR A 670 -18.21 33.54 -6.27
N PRO A 671 -18.80 32.79 -7.23
CA PRO A 671 -19.54 31.60 -6.91
C PRO A 671 -18.64 30.62 -6.17
N THR A 672 -19.11 30.06 -5.06
CA THR A 672 -18.27 29.32 -4.12
C THR A 672 -18.82 27.92 -3.86
N ILE A 673 -17.94 26.90 -3.99
CA ILE A 673 -18.22 25.52 -3.61
C ILE A 673 -17.53 25.25 -2.27
N VAL A 674 -18.33 24.93 -1.25
CA VAL A 674 -17.80 24.44 0.03
C VAL A 674 -17.74 22.93 -0.03
N ASN A 675 -16.51 22.38 -0.12
CA ASN A 675 -16.23 20.96 -0.21
C ASN A 675 -15.47 20.53 1.04
N PHE A 676 -15.90 19.50 1.74
CA PHE A 676 -15.26 19.07 2.98
C PHE A 676 -15.54 17.61 3.32
N TYR A 677 -14.67 17.07 4.16
CA TYR A 677 -14.81 15.76 4.77
C TYR A 677 -14.49 15.80 6.27
N GLU A 678 -13.24 15.99 6.64
CA GLU A 678 -12.75 16.22 8.01
C GLU A 678 -11.69 17.33 7.98
N LYS A 679 -10.39 17.03 8.21
CA LYS A 679 -9.29 18.01 8.12
C LYS A 679 -8.54 17.84 6.80
N SER A 680 -8.23 18.91 6.11
CA SER A 680 -7.54 18.92 4.81
C SER A 680 -6.44 19.98 4.70
N SER A 681 -6.25 20.86 5.69
CA SER A 681 -5.25 21.92 5.61
C SER A 681 -3.81 21.43 5.39
N ASP A 682 -3.52 20.20 5.79
CA ASP A 682 -2.24 19.54 5.56
C ASP A 682 -1.95 19.25 4.07
N GLU A 683 -2.95 19.34 3.20
CA GLU A 683 -2.87 19.14 1.75
C GLU A 683 -2.59 20.43 0.97
N LEU A 684 -2.27 21.55 1.66
CA LEU A 684 -2.04 22.87 1.07
C LEU A 684 -1.11 22.84 -0.14
N HIS A 685 -0.07 22.02 -0.07
CA HIS A 685 0.93 21.94 -1.13
C HIS A 685 0.75 20.74 -2.07
N ASN A 686 -0.38 20.02 -2.00
CA ASN A 686 -0.64 18.92 -2.92
C ASN A 686 -1.08 19.45 -4.29
N HIS A 687 -0.60 18.82 -5.36
CA HIS A 687 -0.99 19.16 -6.72
C HIS A 687 -2.34 18.53 -7.08
N PRO A 688 -3.36 19.32 -7.49
CA PRO A 688 -4.66 18.82 -7.88
C PRO A 688 -4.62 18.19 -9.29
N THR A 689 -3.89 17.09 -9.46
CA THR A 689 -3.73 16.43 -10.75
C THR A 689 -5.09 16.06 -11.36
N PRO A 690 -5.42 16.53 -12.58
CA PRO A 690 -6.66 16.17 -13.23
C PRO A 690 -6.78 14.66 -13.46
N ALA A 691 -7.74 14.03 -12.80
CA ALA A 691 -8.06 12.62 -12.92
C ALA A 691 -9.52 12.38 -12.59
N PRO A 692 -10.19 11.39 -13.21
CA PRO A 692 -11.53 10.99 -12.80
C PRO A 692 -11.53 10.53 -11.34
N HIS A 693 -12.46 11.02 -10.56
CA HIS A 693 -12.65 10.62 -9.17
C HIS A 693 -14.13 10.41 -8.88
N ARG A 694 -14.47 9.38 -8.08
CA ARG A 694 -15.84 8.98 -7.77
C ARG A 694 -16.49 9.77 -6.63
N SER A 695 -15.70 10.41 -5.77
CA SER A 695 -16.15 10.88 -4.46
C SER A 695 -15.68 12.28 -4.08
N THR A 696 -14.83 12.91 -4.88
CA THR A 696 -14.38 14.29 -4.64
C THR A 696 -14.26 15.06 -5.95
N ILE A 697 -14.24 16.38 -5.85
CA ILE A 697 -14.07 17.28 -7.00
C ILE A 697 -12.58 17.60 -7.21
N ASN A 698 -12.21 17.90 -8.46
CA ASN A 698 -10.89 18.43 -8.77
C ASN A 698 -10.88 19.96 -8.60
N TYR A 699 -10.07 20.47 -7.72
CA TYR A 699 -10.06 21.90 -7.37
C TYR A 699 -9.62 22.78 -8.54
N ALA A 700 -8.60 22.38 -9.31
CA ALA A 700 -8.16 23.13 -10.47
C ALA A 700 -9.23 23.20 -11.57
N PHE A 701 -10.02 22.12 -11.72
CA PHE A 701 -11.14 22.08 -12.68
C PHE A 701 -12.18 23.16 -12.40
N TYR A 702 -12.62 23.30 -11.15
CA TYR A 702 -13.62 24.32 -10.79
C TYR A 702 -12.99 25.72 -10.70
N ALA A 703 -11.77 25.84 -10.19
CA ALA A 703 -11.06 27.13 -10.17
C ALA A 703 -10.88 27.71 -11.59
N SER A 704 -10.53 26.86 -12.58
CA SER A 704 -10.41 27.28 -13.99
C SER A 704 -11.70 27.84 -14.58
N ARG A 705 -12.85 27.56 -13.97
CA ARG A 705 -14.20 28.04 -14.35
C ARG A 705 -14.65 29.23 -13.54
N GLY A 706 -13.77 29.83 -12.73
CA GLY A 706 -14.07 31.00 -11.95
C GLY A 706 -14.76 30.74 -10.61
N TYR A 707 -14.78 29.48 -10.11
CA TYR A 707 -15.25 29.18 -8.78
C TYR A 707 -14.17 29.37 -7.74
N VAL A 708 -14.55 29.85 -6.57
CA VAL A 708 -13.81 29.69 -5.34
C VAL A 708 -14.17 28.35 -4.73
N ILE A 709 -13.18 27.61 -4.20
CA ILE A 709 -13.43 26.38 -3.43
C ILE A 709 -12.95 26.61 -2.00
N PHE A 710 -13.81 26.32 -1.04
CA PHE A 710 -13.52 26.41 0.38
C PHE A 710 -13.59 25.02 1.01
N ASN A 711 -12.49 24.60 1.66
CA ASN A 711 -12.45 23.34 2.39
C ASN A 711 -12.04 23.60 3.85
N PRO A 712 -13.02 23.79 4.76
CA PRO A 712 -12.77 24.02 6.18
C PRO A 712 -12.33 22.74 6.88
N ASP A 713 -11.33 22.83 7.75
CA ASP A 713 -10.97 21.78 8.69
C ASP A 713 -12.07 21.63 9.75
N ILE A 714 -12.64 20.44 9.84
CA ILE A 714 -13.70 20.18 10.81
C ILE A 714 -13.13 19.38 11.99
N SER A 715 -13.33 19.90 13.19
CA SER A 715 -13.11 19.19 14.46
C SER A 715 -14.45 18.97 15.15
N TYR A 716 -14.55 17.89 15.92
CA TYR A 716 -15.84 17.47 16.42
C TYR A 716 -15.93 17.48 17.94
N LYS A 717 -17.11 17.81 18.44
CA LYS A 717 -17.51 17.56 19.83
C LYS A 717 -18.18 16.19 19.87
N ILE A 718 -17.76 15.31 20.78
CA ILE A 718 -18.34 13.98 20.95
C ILE A 718 -19.85 14.10 21.21
N GLY A 719 -20.63 13.28 20.52
CA GLY A 719 -22.08 13.31 20.54
C GLY A 719 -22.74 14.33 19.60
N LEU A 720 -21.98 15.26 19.07
CA LEU A 720 -22.50 16.39 18.27
C LEU A 720 -21.82 16.51 16.88
N PRO A 721 -21.64 15.44 16.12
CA PRO A 721 -20.89 15.54 14.85
C PRO A 721 -21.55 16.45 13.83
N GLY A 722 -22.85 16.37 13.65
CA GLY A 722 -23.59 17.23 12.73
C GLY A 722 -23.58 18.69 13.12
N GLU A 723 -23.73 19.00 14.41
CA GLU A 723 -23.70 20.37 14.93
C GLU A 723 -22.28 20.98 14.83
N SER A 724 -21.23 20.18 15.09
CA SER A 724 -19.85 20.62 14.92
C SER A 724 -19.53 21.01 13.48
N ALA A 725 -19.95 20.17 12.53
CA ALA A 725 -19.81 20.49 11.11
C ALA A 725 -20.62 21.72 10.70
N TYR A 726 -21.88 21.83 11.16
CA TYR A 726 -22.74 22.99 10.90
C TYR A 726 -22.08 24.27 11.37
N GLN A 727 -21.62 24.33 12.63
CA GLN A 727 -21.01 25.51 13.22
C GLN A 727 -19.76 25.95 12.46
N ILE A 728 -18.86 25.05 12.12
CA ILE A 728 -17.59 25.37 11.47
C ILE A 728 -17.82 25.77 10.01
N VAL A 729 -18.62 24.99 9.26
CA VAL A 729 -18.91 25.28 7.84
C VAL A 729 -19.64 26.61 7.71
N MET A 730 -20.65 26.86 8.54
CA MET A 730 -21.45 28.09 8.47
C MET A 730 -20.68 29.33 8.90
N SER A 731 -19.89 29.26 9.97
CA SER A 731 -19.07 30.41 10.41
C SER A 731 -18.01 30.75 9.35
N GLY A 732 -17.33 29.75 8.78
CA GLY A 732 -16.33 29.95 7.73
C GLY A 732 -16.93 30.48 6.43
N THR A 733 -18.05 29.92 5.97
CA THR A 733 -18.75 30.42 4.78
C THR A 733 -19.25 31.85 4.97
N SER A 734 -19.78 32.19 6.17
CA SER A 734 -20.21 33.53 6.49
C SER A 734 -19.06 34.54 6.52
N SER A 735 -17.89 34.10 7.02
CA SER A 735 -16.66 34.92 7.00
C SER A 735 -16.25 35.24 5.57
N LEU A 736 -16.23 34.24 4.66
CA LEU A 736 -15.92 34.47 3.25
C LEU A 736 -16.90 35.41 2.55
N VAL A 737 -18.18 35.40 2.91
CA VAL A 737 -19.18 36.34 2.41
C VAL A 737 -18.93 37.74 2.92
N ASN A 738 -18.61 37.89 4.22
CA ASN A 738 -18.28 39.20 4.85
C ASN A 738 -17.00 39.80 4.25
N ASP A 739 -16.02 38.97 3.94
CA ASP A 739 -14.74 39.36 3.31
C ASP A 739 -14.92 39.63 1.80
N ARG A 740 -16.13 39.50 1.25
CA ARG A 740 -16.47 39.67 -0.15
C ARG A 740 -15.74 38.72 -1.10
N ILE A 741 -15.27 37.59 -0.61
CA ILE A 741 -14.68 36.52 -1.42
C ILE A 741 -15.77 35.67 -2.05
N ALA A 742 -16.74 35.21 -1.25
CA ALA A 742 -17.84 34.40 -1.67
C ALA A 742 -19.08 35.22 -2.04
N ASP A 743 -19.70 34.93 -3.16
CA ASP A 743 -20.98 35.46 -3.56
C ASP A 743 -22.11 34.76 -2.81
N ARG A 744 -22.80 35.53 -1.93
CA ARG A 744 -23.90 35.02 -1.09
C ARG A 744 -25.00 34.32 -1.87
N GLU A 745 -25.30 34.76 -3.09
CA GLU A 745 -26.38 34.22 -3.92
C GLU A 745 -25.95 32.97 -4.73
N ASN A 746 -24.67 32.65 -4.71
CA ASN A 746 -24.09 31.54 -5.49
C ASN A 746 -23.19 30.64 -4.66
N LEU A 747 -23.72 30.13 -3.53
CA LEU A 747 -23.03 29.18 -2.66
C LEU A 747 -23.51 27.75 -2.93
N ALA A 748 -22.60 26.79 -2.95
CA ALA A 748 -22.92 25.36 -3.10
C ALA A 748 -22.18 24.50 -2.07
N LEU A 749 -22.78 23.35 -1.69
CA LEU A 749 -22.14 22.32 -0.87
C LEU A 749 -21.83 21.10 -1.73
N GLN A 750 -20.67 20.46 -1.51
CA GLN A 750 -20.34 19.19 -2.11
C GLN A 750 -19.60 18.30 -1.12
N GLY A 751 -19.98 17.01 -0.98
CA GLY A 751 -19.29 16.06 -0.15
C GLY A 751 -19.80 14.64 -0.25
N HIS A 752 -18.92 13.68 0.01
CA HIS A 752 -19.19 12.27 -0.14
C HIS A 752 -19.13 11.55 1.22
N SER A 753 -19.91 10.47 1.40
CA SER A 753 -19.88 9.60 2.57
C SER A 753 -20.13 10.39 3.87
N TRP A 754 -19.12 10.54 4.72
CA TRP A 754 -19.20 11.37 5.91
C TRP A 754 -19.45 12.85 5.60
N GLY A 755 -18.83 13.37 4.52
CA GLY A 755 -19.15 14.70 3.99
C GLY A 755 -20.62 14.82 3.55
N GLY A 756 -21.13 13.78 2.86
CA GLY A 756 -22.55 13.71 2.46
C GLY A 756 -23.52 13.73 3.65
N TYR A 757 -23.19 13.00 4.73
CA TYR A 757 -23.94 13.06 6.00
C TYR A 757 -24.00 14.50 6.54
N GLN A 758 -22.84 15.14 6.63
CA GLN A 758 -22.72 16.50 7.18
C GLN A 758 -23.53 17.51 6.34
N ILE A 759 -23.48 17.40 5.01
CA ILE A 759 -24.29 18.22 4.10
C ILE A 759 -25.78 18.03 4.37
N ALA A 760 -26.24 16.77 4.39
CA ALA A 760 -27.64 16.48 4.68
C ALA A 760 -28.07 17.06 6.04
N TYR A 761 -27.21 17.00 7.07
CA TYR A 761 -27.47 17.63 8.37
C TYR A 761 -27.54 19.15 8.28
N ILE A 762 -26.57 19.80 7.62
CA ILE A 762 -26.51 21.26 7.44
C ILE A 762 -27.78 21.77 6.75
N LEU A 763 -28.21 21.10 5.69
CA LEU A 763 -29.42 21.49 4.93
C LEU A 763 -30.72 21.39 5.75
N THR A 764 -30.75 20.61 6.84
CA THR A 764 -31.89 20.63 7.77
C THR A 764 -31.92 21.88 8.68
N ARG A 765 -30.88 22.71 8.65
CA ARG A 765 -30.66 23.84 9.55
C ARG A 765 -30.61 25.20 8.84
N THR A 766 -30.32 25.21 7.55
CA THR A 766 -30.16 26.44 6.77
C THR A 766 -30.51 26.27 5.30
N ASN A 767 -31.06 27.35 4.69
CA ASN A 767 -31.33 27.45 3.26
C ASN A 767 -30.35 28.45 2.58
N MET A 768 -29.17 28.67 3.17
CA MET A 768 -28.17 29.62 2.67
C MET A 768 -27.58 29.20 1.32
N PHE A 769 -27.59 27.92 1.01
CA PHE A 769 -26.96 27.37 -0.19
C PHE A 769 -27.94 27.27 -1.35
N LYS A 770 -27.47 27.62 -2.53
CA LYS A 770 -28.26 27.59 -3.76
C LYS A 770 -28.49 26.16 -4.25
N CYS A 771 -27.52 25.29 -4.06
CA CYS A 771 -27.62 23.86 -4.37
C CYS A 771 -26.61 23.06 -3.54
N ALA A 772 -26.82 21.75 -3.48
CA ALA A 772 -25.91 20.85 -2.81
C ALA A 772 -25.82 19.47 -3.52
N GLU A 773 -24.69 18.79 -3.35
CA GLU A 773 -24.49 17.39 -3.72
C GLU A 773 -24.07 16.61 -2.49
N ALA A 774 -24.72 15.48 -2.22
CA ALA A 774 -24.40 14.58 -1.12
C ALA A 774 -24.27 13.15 -1.66
N GLY A 775 -23.02 12.69 -1.83
CA GLY A 775 -22.73 11.34 -2.30
C GLY A 775 -22.73 10.34 -1.17
N ALA A 776 -23.37 9.18 -1.32
CA ALA A 776 -23.38 8.05 -0.38
C ALA A 776 -23.65 8.47 1.08
N ALA A 777 -24.53 9.43 1.31
CA ALA A 777 -24.78 10.04 2.60
C ALA A 777 -25.46 9.08 3.59
N VAL A 778 -24.99 9.04 4.83
CA VAL A 778 -25.67 8.34 5.94
C VAL A 778 -26.67 9.30 6.55
N VAL A 779 -27.95 9.13 6.23
CA VAL A 779 -29.00 10.04 6.69
C VAL A 779 -29.83 9.51 7.86
N ASN A 780 -29.67 8.23 8.21
CA ASN A 780 -30.35 7.59 9.32
C ASN A 780 -29.36 6.72 10.13
N MET A 781 -28.88 7.26 11.24
CA MET A 781 -27.92 6.57 12.08
C MET A 781 -28.55 5.43 12.91
N THR A 782 -29.87 5.44 13.12
CA THR A 782 -30.54 4.37 13.88
C THR A 782 -30.57 3.07 13.09
N SER A 783 -30.95 3.10 11.81
CA SER A 783 -30.98 1.91 10.95
C SER A 783 -29.58 1.49 10.48
N ALA A 784 -28.65 2.44 10.39
CA ALA A 784 -27.29 2.16 9.96
C ALA A 784 -26.40 1.60 11.10
N TYR A 785 -26.81 1.77 12.36
CA TYR A 785 -26.05 1.39 13.55
C TYR A 785 -25.59 -0.07 13.55
N ASP A 786 -26.48 -1.00 13.15
CA ASP A 786 -26.14 -2.43 13.06
C ASP A 786 -26.03 -2.94 11.62
N GLY A 787 -25.89 -2.02 10.67
CA GLY A 787 -25.70 -2.36 9.27
C GLY A 787 -24.41 -3.15 9.05
N ILE A 788 -24.49 -4.25 8.28
CA ILE A 788 -23.34 -5.10 8.00
C ILE A 788 -22.44 -4.47 6.93
N ARG A 789 -21.13 -4.43 7.19
CA ARG A 789 -20.11 -4.21 6.16
C ARG A 789 -19.82 -5.51 5.44
N TRP A 790 -20.30 -5.64 4.22
CA TRP A 790 -20.17 -6.88 3.44
C TRP A 790 -18.75 -7.34 3.21
N GLU A 791 -17.78 -6.43 3.11
CA GLU A 791 -16.37 -6.77 2.95
C GLU A 791 -15.78 -7.51 4.16
N THR A 792 -16.23 -7.20 5.36
CA THR A 792 -15.73 -7.77 6.61
C THR A 792 -16.72 -8.70 7.30
N GLY A 793 -18.01 -8.58 6.97
CA GLY A 793 -19.09 -9.26 7.65
C GLY A 793 -19.45 -8.68 9.03
N LYS A 794 -18.76 -7.62 9.50
CA LYS A 794 -18.97 -7.01 10.83
C LYS A 794 -20.10 -5.98 10.84
N GLY A 795 -20.79 -5.86 11.98
CA GLY A 795 -21.70 -4.75 12.24
C GLY A 795 -20.98 -3.41 12.35
N ARG A 796 -21.72 -2.31 12.19
CA ARG A 796 -21.16 -0.94 12.21
C ARG A 796 -21.27 -0.24 13.56
N GLN A 797 -21.72 -0.89 14.63
CA GLN A 797 -21.94 -0.30 15.94
C GLN A 797 -20.74 0.55 16.40
N PHE A 798 -19.53 -0.03 16.37
CA PHE A 798 -18.30 0.65 16.77
C PHE A 798 -18.01 1.92 15.98
N GLN A 799 -18.37 1.98 14.68
CA GLN A 799 -18.19 3.16 13.85
C GLN A 799 -19.02 4.34 14.36
N TYR A 800 -20.24 4.08 14.89
CA TYR A 800 -21.10 5.11 15.44
C TYR A 800 -20.69 5.50 16.85
N GLU A 801 -20.38 4.52 17.67
CA GLU A 801 -20.04 4.73 19.08
C GLU A 801 -18.67 5.37 19.28
N LYS A 802 -17.64 4.80 18.63
CA LYS A 802 -16.23 5.05 19.00
C LYS A 802 -15.40 5.74 17.93
N GLU A 803 -15.80 5.64 16.67
CA GLU A 803 -14.98 6.10 15.54
C GLU A 803 -15.60 7.32 14.84
N GLN A 804 -15.67 7.30 13.52
CA GLN A 804 -16.03 8.42 12.65
C GLN A 804 -17.29 9.18 13.07
N SER A 805 -18.32 8.49 13.55
CA SER A 805 -19.58 9.16 13.92
C SER A 805 -19.55 9.81 15.30
N ARG A 806 -18.59 9.49 16.15
CA ARG A 806 -18.29 10.20 17.41
C ARG A 806 -19.48 10.32 18.38
N LEU A 807 -20.45 9.39 18.34
CA LEU A 807 -21.62 9.50 19.22
C LEU A 807 -21.28 9.20 20.69
N GLY A 808 -20.30 8.34 20.98
CA GLY A 808 -19.79 8.07 22.32
C GLY A 808 -20.70 7.21 23.20
N LYS A 809 -21.88 6.82 22.70
CA LYS A 809 -22.86 6.00 23.41
C LYS A 809 -23.49 5.00 22.45
N THR A 810 -23.98 3.87 22.99
CA THR A 810 -24.78 2.93 22.20
C THR A 810 -26.16 3.52 21.86
N LEU A 811 -26.81 2.99 20.86
CA LEU A 811 -28.18 3.37 20.49
C LEU A 811 -29.15 3.20 21.67
N TRP A 812 -28.93 2.18 22.51
CA TRP A 812 -29.78 1.85 23.65
C TRP A 812 -29.56 2.71 24.89
N GLN A 813 -28.32 3.25 25.04
CA GLN A 813 -28.00 4.19 26.12
C GLN A 813 -28.62 5.57 25.89
N ASP A 814 -28.70 6.01 24.63
CA ASP A 814 -29.25 7.32 24.28
C ASP A 814 -29.85 7.32 22.86
N PRO A 815 -31.09 6.80 22.67
CA PRO A 815 -31.74 6.78 21.36
C PRO A 815 -31.90 8.18 20.75
N ASN A 816 -32.13 9.20 21.58
CA ASN A 816 -32.32 10.57 21.10
C ASN A 816 -31.04 11.15 20.48
N LEU A 817 -29.88 10.73 20.93
CA LEU A 817 -28.61 11.12 20.33
C LEU A 817 -28.53 10.70 18.86
N TYR A 818 -28.95 9.47 18.57
CA TYR A 818 -29.00 8.94 17.19
C TYR A 818 -30.06 9.63 16.32
N ILE A 819 -31.25 9.86 16.88
CA ILE A 819 -32.34 10.56 16.20
C ILE A 819 -31.93 12.00 15.86
N ASN A 820 -31.34 12.73 16.84
CA ASN A 820 -30.93 14.11 16.65
C ASN A 820 -29.83 14.30 15.62
N ASN A 821 -28.93 13.33 15.49
CA ASN A 821 -27.87 13.31 14.49
C ASN A 821 -28.28 12.66 13.15
N SER A 822 -29.53 12.22 13.01
CA SER A 822 -30.05 11.65 11.76
C SER A 822 -30.84 12.70 10.97
N PRO A 823 -30.33 13.18 9.83
CA PRO A 823 -31.04 14.15 8.98
C PRO A 823 -32.45 13.71 8.58
N LEU A 824 -32.67 12.40 8.44
CA LEU A 824 -33.98 11.83 8.05
C LEU A 824 -35.14 12.37 8.87
N PHE A 825 -34.97 12.57 10.18
CA PHE A 825 -36.07 13.04 11.04
C PHE A 825 -36.37 14.55 10.91
N LYS A 826 -35.61 15.25 10.06
CA LYS A 826 -35.74 16.70 9.81
C LYS A 826 -35.76 17.02 8.30
N ILE A 827 -35.93 16.02 7.45
CA ILE A 827 -35.86 16.16 5.99
C ILE A 827 -36.86 17.15 5.41
N ASN A 828 -38.02 17.30 6.06
CA ASN A 828 -39.06 18.25 5.68
C ASN A 828 -38.64 19.72 5.81
N LYS A 829 -37.46 20.00 6.37
CA LYS A 829 -36.89 21.36 6.47
C LYS A 829 -35.93 21.70 5.34
N ILE A 830 -35.63 20.75 4.47
CA ILE A 830 -34.68 20.95 3.36
C ILE A 830 -35.46 21.61 2.20
N GLU A 831 -35.06 22.83 1.85
CA GLU A 831 -35.58 23.59 0.71
C GLU A 831 -34.53 23.71 -0.41
N THR A 832 -33.26 23.62 -0.07
CA THR A 832 -32.13 23.66 -1.03
C THR A 832 -32.21 22.49 -2.01
N PRO A 833 -32.14 22.76 -3.35
CA PRO A 833 -32.00 21.69 -4.34
C PRO A 833 -30.83 20.77 -4.04
N LEU A 834 -31.08 19.47 -3.89
CA LEU A 834 -30.13 18.46 -3.45
C LEU A 834 -29.98 17.35 -4.49
N LEU A 835 -28.77 17.14 -5.00
CA LEU A 835 -28.38 15.97 -5.78
C LEU A 835 -27.89 14.88 -4.82
N LEU A 836 -28.52 13.71 -4.88
CA LEU A 836 -28.07 12.52 -4.16
C LEU A 836 -27.41 11.55 -5.13
N LEU A 837 -26.17 11.16 -4.85
CA LEU A 837 -25.46 10.09 -5.54
C LEU A 837 -25.36 8.88 -4.61
N HIS A 838 -25.82 7.68 -5.09
CA HIS A 838 -25.85 6.48 -4.26
C HIS A 838 -25.44 5.23 -5.03
#